data_50a891d52a49e495f8b1d390240ffcce
#
_entry.id   50a891d52a49e495f8b1d390240ffcce
#
_cell.length_a   1.000
_cell.length_b   1.000
_cell.length_c   1.000
_cell.angle_alpha   90.00
_cell.angle_beta   90.00
_cell.angle_gamma   90.00
#
_symmetry.space_group_name_H-M   'P 1'
#
loop_
_entity.id
_entity.type
_entity.pdbx_description
1 polymer ?
#
loop_
_entity_poly.entity_id
_entity_poly.type
_entity_poly.pdbx_seq_one_letter_code
_entity_poly.pdbx_strand_id
1 'polypeptide(L)'
;VTTEARQELKRDTAALGILAGVILISFADLLIGDSTVLSTRYFDVHLLFADWRQLTASELAAGNLPLWNPYIFGGVPLLGGFQAAVLYPLNLIYLLLSTTTAINCEFILHLMIAGGLTYGWLGGHALQRPARLFGALLFVFSGPVYTRIAGGHLPHLDTIAWAPGILLVLDRLRTRPTAVWVTAGAVIVALQQLAGFPEIAFLTALFAGIYCVLTGWVASADIPQRRRRLQRLGRSLGLFAVVYLIGAGLAAIQILPGLEAAAESTRSTSVDYATASSYSIGWDSLATLVVPFVFGGSNDVTYWGRWYFHTNCLFFGVCGLLLATYGLTCKRLKFRTAVIVIVVGALAVALGSATPVHRLLYDWLPMFGRFRGPADTMFVAHLFLALAAAAGLQRVCSGAAESMNSDAGRLWRFSGIGIVALAAAAGLAAAALFVSPVAWRSVISSFAESGLATLGPEGFARSEFVVQAIALTRSSLTQAALVATLLGLLFSLNRARRWLPAALMIVAGLELAHFSWQARRQFAEDDLPLPALMTAQLQDVIGDARVLFIDSVLSNRSMANGWHGLWGYGPDVARRYAELVDATQGNRMARVDEYLDVRRIHRLFALLRLRYVIGAPQHVIPGATEVYADEQYKVFELSGALPRAFVPATWEIVPDSETALNRLTAPDFDPSAKAIVTAGDRPESLPEHPPTVVTGGIDISAVPDYNRPTIRCTAGEPTLIVVTDSYRRGWRAVDPDTGKAYDVFPVNHALIGVLVSAGTHTFELRYEPESLATGAKVSSATAVALIVLLIVQLFRRHRRRVAREGSTA
;
A
#
# COMPACT_ATOMS: atom_id res chain seq x y z
N VAL A 1 37.23 -19.68 0.07
CA VAL A 1 36.19 -19.94 -0.93
C VAL A 1 36.83 -20.78 -2.01
N THR A 2 36.43 -22.05 -2.20
CA THR A 2 36.93 -22.94 -3.25
C THR A 2 36.76 -22.33 -4.64
N THR A 3 37.56 -22.71 -5.61
CA THR A 3 37.47 -22.23 -7.00
C THR A 3 36.06 -22.47 -7.60
N GLU A 4 35.46 -23.59 -7.27
CA GLU A 4 34.08 -23.95 -7.64
C GLU A 4 33.05 -22.98 -7.05
N ALA A 5 33.16 -22.65 -5.76
CA ALA A 5 32.23 -21.72 -5.12
C ALA A 5 32.36 -20.29 -5.70
N ARG A 6 33.55 -19.87 -6.15
CA ARG A 6 33.76 -18.62 -6.88
C ARG A 6 33.11 -18.62 -8.27
N GLN A 7 33.22 -19.75 -8.99
CA GLN A 7 32.56 -19.89 -10.30
C GLN A 7 31.07 -19.90 -10.19
N GLU A 8 30.50 -20.60 -9.20
CA GLU A 8 29.05 -20.60 -8.93
C GLU A 8 28.56 -19.18 -8.60
N LEU A 9 29.28 -18.44 -7.74
CA LEU A 9 28.94 -17.06 -7.42
C LEU A 9 28.97 -16.16 -8.66
N LYS A 10 30.00 -16.26 -9.52
CA LYS A 10 30.07 -15.48 -10.78
C LYS A 10 28.87 -15.75 -11.68
N ARG A 11 28.44 -17.02 -11.80
CA ARG A 11 27.31 -17.41 -12.65
C ARG A 11 25.97 -16.92 -12.07
N ASP A 12 25.79 -16.92 -10.74
CA ASP A 12 24.60 -16.37 -10.11
C ASP A 12 24.57 -14.83 -10.21
N THR A 13 25.73 -14.15 -10.06
CA THR A 13 25.85 -12.71 -10.32
C THR A 13 25.48 -12.34 -11.75
N ALA A 14 25.95 -13.13 -12.74
CA ALA A 14 25.58 -12.90 -14.15
C ALA A 14 24.08 -13.08 -14.39
N ALA A 15 23.44 -14.09 -13.77
CA ALA A 15 21.99 -14.28 -13.87
C ALA A 15 21.20 -13.13 -13.24
N LEU A 16 21.64 -12.62 -12.08
CA LEU A 16 21.04 -11.43 -11.45
C LEU A 16 21.28 -10.16 -12.29
N GLY A 17 22.45 -10.04 -12.95
CA GLY A 17 22.72 -8.98 -13.91
C GLY A 17 21.77 -9.01 -15.11
N ILE A 18 21.47 -10.21 -15.65
CA ILE A 18 20.46 -10.38 -16.71
C ILE A 18 19.07 -9.99 -16.22
N LEU A 19 18.68 -10.42 -15.01
CA LEU A 19 17.39 -10.03 -14.41
C LEU A 19 17.25 -8.51 -14.29
N ALA A 20 18.26 -7.86 -13.71
CA ALA A 20 18.29 -6.40 -13.57
C ALA A 20 18.30 -5.71 -14.95
N GLY A 21 19.06 -6.21 -15.92
CA GLY A 21 19.08 -5.70 -17.28
C GLY A 21 17.72 -5.77 -17.98
N VAL A 22 17.00 -6.88 -17.86
CA VAL A 22 15.65 -7.02 -18.42
C VAL A 22 14.67 -6.02 -17.78
N ILE A 23 14.73 -5.85 -16.45
CA ILE A 23 13.90 -4.86 -15.74
C ILE A 23 14.26 -3.46 -16.22
N LEU A 24 15.55 -3.07 -16.25
CA LEU A 24 15.97 -1.73 -16.69
C LEU A 24 15.58 -1.42 -18.14
N ILE A 25 15.74 -2.39 -19.06
CA ILE A 25 15.34 -2.24 -20.45
C ILE A 25 13.83 -1.97 -20.57
N SER A 26 13.01 -2.57 -19.69
CA SER A 26 11.56 -2.32 -19.69
C SER A 26 11.18 -0.89 -19.29
N PHE A 27 12.12 -0.10 -18.78
CA PHE A 27 11.96 1.30 -18.37
C PHE A 27 12.99 2.24 -19.04
N ALA A 28 13.63 1.80 -20.15
CA ALA A 28 14.71 2.55 -20.78
C ALA A 28 14.27 3.92 -21.30
N ASP A 29 13.02 4.06 -21.71
CA ASP A 29 12.42 5.31 -22.17
C ASP A 29 12.36 6.38 -21.07
N LEU A 30 12.18 6.00 -19.80
CA LEU A 30 12.22 6.92 -18.65
C LEU A 30 13.62 7.47 -18.36
N LEU A 31 14.66 6.77 -18.81
CA LEU A 31 16.05 7.18 -18.63
C LEU A 31 16.54 8.13 -19.72
N ILE A 32 15.83 8.25 -20.84
CA ILE A 32 16.25 8.94 -22.06
C ILE A 32 15.24 10.04 -22.47
N GLY A 33 13.99 9.98 -21.97
CA GLY A 33 12.88 10.80 -22.40
C GLY A 33 12.57 12.01 -21.49
N ASP A 34 11.45 12.66 -21.75
CA ASP A 34 10.91 13.78 -20.99
C ASP A 34 10.57 13.35 -19.54
N SER A 35 10.47 14.36 -18.66
CA SER A 35 10.12 14.17 -17.24
C SER A 35 8.72 13.58 -17.09
N THR A 36 8.64 12.26 -16.94
CA THR A 36 7.40 11.52 -16.74
C THR A 36 7.43 10.74 -15.43
N VAL A 37 6.26 10.51 -14.88
CA VAL A 37 6.06 9.80 -13.60
C VAL A 37 5.31 8.50 -13.85
N LEU A 38 5.85 7.40 -13.35
CA LEU A 38 5.21 6.09 -13.40
C LEU A 38 3.94 6.07 -12.56
N SER A 39 2.81 6.11 -13.16
CA SER A 39 1.46 5.85 -12.63
C SER A 39 0.42 6.25 -13.68
N THR A 40 -0.82 5.87 -13.49
CA THR A 40 -1.95 6.52 -14.16
C THR A 40 -2.20 7.87 -13.47
N ARG A 41 -2.50 8.91 -14.25
CA ARG A 41 -2.94 10.21 -13.72
C ARG A 41 -4.23 10.03 -12.90
N TYR A 42 -4.37 10.77 -11.83
CA TYR A 42 -5.48 10.66 -10.85
C TYR A 42 -5.55 9.33 -10.10
N PHE A 43 -4.40 8.62 -9.96
CA PHE A 43 -4.23 7.49 -9.05
C PHE A 43 -3.26 7.84 -7.92
N ASP A 44 -2.96 6.88 -7.05
CA ASP A 44 -2.35 7.12 -5.73
C ASP A 44 -1.01 7.89 -5.74
N VAL A 45 -0.15 7.72 -6.76
CA VAL A 45 1.05 8.58 -6.88
C VAL A 45 0.64 10.03 -7.06
N HIS A 46 -0.30 10.30 -7.98
CA HIS A 46 -0.74 11.64 -8.30
C HIS A 46 -1.56 12.26 -7.15
N LEU A 47 -2.38 11.45 -6.45
CA LEU A 47 -3.34 11.95 -5.45
C LEU A 47 -2.78 11.99 -4.03
N LEU A 48 -1.70 11.23 -3.75
CA LEU A 48 -1.30 10.96 -2.38
C LEU A 48 0.23 10.89 -2.21
N PHE A 49 0.88 9.93 -2.89
CA PHE A 49 2.25 9.57 -2.54
C PHE A 49 3.28 10.60 -2.95
N ALA A 50 3.11 11.30 -4.08
CA ALA A 50 4.04 12.33 -4.49
C ALA A 50 4.15 13.43 -3.41
N ASP A 51 3.01 13.91 -2.94
CA ASP A 51 2.95 14.95 -1.91
C ASP A 51 3.49 14.45 -0.55
N TRP A 52 3.18 13.21 -0.15
CA TRP A 52 3.69 12.63 1.10
C TRP A 52 5.20 12.39 1.06
N ARG A 53 5.73 11.90 -0.06
CA ARG A 53 7.18 11.71 -0.24
C ARG A 53 7.92 13.04 -0.21
N GLN A 54 7.38 14.06 -0.90
CA GLN A 54 7.95 15.39 -0.92
C GLN A 54 7.96 16.03 0.48
N LEU A 55 6.84 15.99 1.21
CA LEU A 55 6.75 16.48 2.59
C LEU A 55 7.75 15.74 3.50
N THR A 56 7.80 14.42 3.42
CA THR A 56 8.73 13.62 4.21
C THR A 56 10.19 14.01 3.92
N ALA A 57 10.55 14.15 2.64
CA ALA A 57 11.90 14.49 2.25
C ALA A 57 12.30 15.92 2.68
N SER A 58 11.40 16.89 2.54
CA SER A 58 11.66 18.27 2.95
C SER A 58 11.88 18.40 4.46
N GLU A 59 11.07 17.73 5.27
CA GLU A 59 11.22 17.72 6.73
C GLU A 59 12.54 17.05 7.17
N LEU A 60 12.84 15.88 6.58
CA LEU A 60 14.11 15.19 6.87
C LEU A 60 15.33 16.00 6.42
N ALA A 61 15.27 16.72 5.29
CA ALA A 61 16.33 17.61 4.83
C ALA A 61 16.53 18.80 5.78
N ALA A 62 15.46 19.30 6.41
CA ALA A 62 15.51 20.31 7.45
C ALA A 62 15.99 19.78 8.82
N GLY A 63 16.25 18.46 8.96
CA GLY A 63 16.65 17.81 10.20
C GLY A 63 15.51 17.44 11.13
N ASN A 64 14.26 17.55 10.69
CA ASN A 64 13.08 17.22 11.45
C ASN A 64 12.63 15.78 11.19
N LEU A 65 12.15 15.10 12.23
CA LEU A 65 11.41 13.84 12.04
C LEU A 65 9.94 14.17 11.79
N PRO A 66 9.38 13.87 10.59
CA PRO A 66 8.02 14.24 10.22
C PRO A 66 6.99 13.37 10.93
N LEU A 67 6.58 13.76 12.14
CA LEU A 67 5.61 13.04 12.96
C LEU A 67 4.17 13.41 12.60
N TRP A 68 3.95 14.66 12.17
CA TRP A 68 2.63 15.24 11.92
C TRP A 68 2.54 15.84 10.52
N ASN A 69 1.43 15.66 9.85
CA ASN A 69 1.07 16.34 8.62
C ASN A 69 -0.09 17.31 8.91
N PRO A 70 0.14 18.62 8.91
CA PRO A 70 -0.88 19.61 9.23
C PRO A 70 -1.80 19.95 8.06
N TYR A 71 -1.52 19.46 6.85
CA TYR A 71 -2.11 19.94 5.60
C TYR A 71 -3.38 19.23 5.17
N ILE A 72 -3.76 18.13 5.81
CA ILE A 72 -4.98 17.36 5.50
C ILE A 72 -5.74 17.02 6.77
N PHE A 73 -7.09 16.90 6.69
CA PHE A 73 -7.97 16.49 7.79
C PHE A 73 -7.82 17.30 9.08
N GLY A 74 -7.44 18.58 8.99
CA GLY A 74 -7.10 19.35 10.17
C GLY A 74 -5.83 18.92 10.91
N GLY A 75 -5.06 18.03 10.31
CA GLY A 75 -3.83 17.43 10.79
C GLY A 75 -3.95 15.96 11.12
N VAL A 76 -2.93 15.16 10.72
CA VAL A 76 -2.86 13.70 10.93
C VAL A 76 -1.43 13.26 11.26
N PRO A 77 -1.26 12.15 12.00
CA PRO A 77 0.05 11.54 12.22
C PRO A 77 0.69 11.07 10.91
N LEU A 78 1.80 11.66 10.47
CA LEU A 78 2.45 11.25 9.22
C LEU A 78 3.24 9.95 9.41
N LEU A 79 4.09 9.87 10.43
CA LEU A 79 4.81 8.63 10.76
C LEU A 79 3.84 7.52 11.17
N GLY A 80 2.84 7.82 12.01
CA GLY A 80 1.84 6.88 12.46
C GLY A 80 0.96 6.33 11.34
N GLY A 81 0.82 7.06 10.23
CA GLY A 81 0.01 6.65 9.08
C GLY A 81 0.57 5.48 8.24
N PHE A 82 1.74 4.94 8.56
CA PHE A 82 2.46 3.89 7.83
C PHE A 82 2.81 4.24 6.38
N GLN A 83 1.85 4.59 5.53
CA GLN A 83 2.00 4.65 4.07
C GLN A 83 2.97 5.74 3.58
N ALA A 84 3.23 6.76 4.40
CA ALA A 84 4.31 7.71 4.14
C ALA A 84 5.70 7.06 4.20
N ALA A 85 5.81 5.87 4.83
CA ALA A 85 7.02 5.06 4.95
C ALA A 85 8.25 5.89 5.39
N VAL A 86 8.04 6.77 6.39
CA VAL A 86 8.99 7.79 6.86
C VAL A 86 10.35 7.18 7.24
N LEU A 87 10.33 6.03 7.91
CA LEU A 87 11.52 5.34 8.40
C LEU A 87 12.01 4.23 7.47
N TYR A 88 11.47 4.11 6.27
CA TYR A 88 11.92 3.12 5.31
C TYR A 88 13.25 3.54 4.67
N PRO A 89 14.35 2.78 4.87
CA PRO A 89 15.68 3.27 4.50
C PRO A 89 15.86 3.54 3.00
N LEU A 90 15.14 2.81 2.13
CA LEU A 90 15.25 3.00 0.68
C LEU A 90 14.62 4.33 0.22
N ASN A 91 13.73 4.93 1.02
CA ASN A 91 13.15 6.24 0.74
C ASN A 91 14.13 7.41 0.98
N LEU A 92 15.32 7.15 1.52
CA LEU A 92 16.37 8.17 1.56
C LEU A 92 16.80 8.64 0.16
N ILE A 93 16.43 7.91 -0.90
CA ILE A 93 16.65 8.33 -2.30
C ILE A 93 15.95 9.67 -2.61
N TYR A 94 14.85 10.00 -1.92
CA TYR A 94 14.14 11.27 -2.06
C TYR A 94 14.92 12.49 -1.53
N LEU A 95 15.97 12.27 -0.74
CA LEU A 95 16.91 13.34 -0.33
C LEU A 95 17.96 13.64 -1.42
N LEU A 96 18.10 12.76 -2.41
CA LEU A 96 19.14 12.83 -3.43
C LEU A 96 18.61 13.17 -4.82
N LEU A 97 17.37 12.81 -5.11
CA LEU A 97 16.72 12.94 -6.42
C LEU A 97 15.45 13.79 -6.31
N SER A 98 15.00 14.35 -7.44
CA SER A 98 13.66 14.96 -7.50
C SER A 98 12.60 13.91 -7.13
N THR A 99 11.48 14.37 -6.58
CA THR A 99 10.39 13.47 -6.15
C THR A 99 9.93 12.55 -7.27
N THR A 100 9.80 13.03 -8.48
CA THR A 100 9.36 12.28 -9.66
C THR A 100 10.36 11.22 -10.10
N THR A 101 11.64 11.59 -10.18
CA THR A 101 12.73 10.65 -10.48
C THR A 101 12.84 9.58 -9.38
N ALA A 102 12.72 9.97 -8.11
CA ALA A 102 12.79 9.06 -6.98
C ALA A 102 11.64 8.05 -7.00
N ILE A 103 10.40 8.45 -7.33
CA ILE A 103 9.24 7.57 -7.53
C ILE A 103 9.52 6.51 -8.60
N ASN A 104 10.03 6.93 -9.74
CA ASN A 104 10.38 6.00 -10.82
C ASN A 104 11.46 5.00 -10.39
N CYS A 105 12.50 5.49 -9.71
CA CYS A 105 13.55 4.64 -9.15
C CYS A 105 13.04 3.69 -8.06
N GLU A 106 12.11 4.15 -7.20
CA GLU A 106 11.49 3.34 -6.14
C GLU A 106 10.77 2.12 -6.74
N PHE A 107 9.94 2.30 -7.78
CA PHE A 107 9.28 1.21 -8.48
C PHE A 107 10.28 0.22 -9.09
N ILE A 108 11.27 0.71 -9.84
CA ILE A 108 12.26 -0.13 -10.52
C ILE A 108 13.11 -0.91 -9.52
N LEU A 109 13.56 -0.25 -8.44
CA LEU A 109 14.36 -0.86 -7.38
C LEU A 109 13.61 -2.02 -6.70
N HIS A 110 12.32 -1.81 -6.38
CA HIS A 110 11.54 -2.86 -5.71
C HIS A 110 11.19 -4.03 -6.63
N LEU A 111 11.02 -3.82 -7.95
CA LEU A 111 10.96 -4.93 -8.91
C LEU A 111 12.28 -5.73 -8.95
N MET A 112 13.44 -5.06 -8.85
CA MET A 112 14.73 -5.74 -8.78
C MET A 112 14.89 -6.53 -7.47
N ILE A 113 14.48 -5.97 -6.34
CA ILE A 113 14.48 -6.66 -5.04
C ILE A 113 13.58 -7.89 -5.09
N ALA A 114 12.32 -7.73 -5.54
CA ALA A 114 11.37 -8.82 -5.69
C ALA A 114 11.91 -9.97 -6.56
N GLY A 115 12.47 -9.61 -7.72
CA GLY A 115 13.07 -10.57 -8.65
C GLY A 115 14.29 -11.26 -8.09
N GLY A 116 15.21 -10.51 -7.48
CA GLY A 116 16.44 -11.05 -6.87
C GLY A 116 16.17 -12.00 -5.71
N LEU A 117 15.22 -11.62 -4.82
CA LEU A 117 14.80 -12.46 -3.70
C LEU A 117 14.05 -13.71 -4.18
N THR A 118 13.22 -13.60 -5.21
CA THR A 118 12.55 -14.74 -5.85
C THR A 118 13.58 -15.68 -6.47
N TYR A 119 14.55 -15.17 -7.23
CA TYR A 119 15.65 -15.97 -7.78
C TYR A 119 16.42 -16.71 -6.68
N GLY A 120 16.70 -16.03 -5.57
CA GLY A 120 17.35 -16.62 -4.39
C GLY A 120 16.53 -17.73 -3.74
N TRP A 121 15.21 -17.51 -3.55
CA TRP A 121 14.31 -18.49 -2.97
C TRP A 121 14.16 -19.74 -3.85
N LEU A 122 13.98 -19.57 -5.16
CA LEU A 122 13.90 -20.66 -6.12
C LEU A 122 15.16 -21.54 -6.12
N GLY A 123 16.33 -20.98 -5.79
CA GLY A 123 17.57 -21.73 -5.63
C GLY A 123 17.54 -22.77 -4.50
N GLY A 124 16.66 -22.61 -3.51
CA GLY A 124 16.44 -23.60 -2.45
C GLY A 124 15.70 -24.87 -2.91
N HIS A 125 15.09 -24.85 -4.09
CA HIS A 125 14.27 -25.93 -4.63
C HIS A 125 14.98 -26.81 -5.69
N ALA A 126 16.31 -26.78 -5.71
CA ALA A 126 17.15 -27.56 -6.65
C ALA A 126 16.88 -27.21 -8.14
N LEU A 127 16.52 -25.99 -8.43
CA LEU A 127 16.28 -25.48 -9.77
C LEU A 127 17.58 -24.92 -10.37
N GLN A 128 17.80 -25.17 -11.67
CA GLN A 128 18.90 -24.59 -12.43
C GLN A 128 18.67 -23.09 -12.69
N ARG A 129 19.74 -22.35 -12.96
CA ARG A 129 19.71 -20.89 -13.16
C ARG A 129 18.69 -20.40 -14.18
N PRO A 130 18.56 -21.00 -15.40
CA PRO A 130 17.54 -20.56 -16.35
C PRO A 130 16.12 -20.68 -15.81
N ALA A 131 15.82 -21.77 -15.09
CA ALA A 131 14.50 -21.97 -14.48
C ALA A 131 14.25 -20.97 -13.34
N ARG A 132 15.26 -20.67 -12.52
CA ARG A 132 15.18 -19.65 -11.46
C ARG A 132 14.95 -18.25 -12.03
N LEU A 133 15.71 -17.89 -13.08
CA LEU A 133 15.56 -16.61 -13.78
C LEU A 133 14.17 -16.47 -14.39
N PHE A 134 13.70 -17.51 -15.06
CA PHE A 134 12.36 -17.56 -15.64
C PHE A 134 11.26 -17.36 -14.59
N GLY A 135 11.31 -18.09 -13.47
CA GLY A 135 10.34 -17.93 -12.39
C GLY A 135 10.38 -16.53 -11.74
N ALA A 136 11.57 -15.93 -11.59
CA ALA A 136 11.74 -14.58 -11.08
C ALA A 136 11.11 -13.53 -12.02
N LEU A 137 11.31 -13.65 -13.33
CA LEU A 137 10.71 -12.77 -14.34
C LEU A 137 9.17 -12.92 -14.37
N LEU A 138 8.66 -14.17 -14.31
CA LEU A 138 7.21 -14.40 -14.24
C LEU A 138 6.58 -13.73 -13.02
N PHE A 139 7.23 -13.75 -11.85
CA PHE A 139 6.72 -13.11 -10.65
C PHE A 139 6.72 -11.59 -10.80
N VAL A 140 7.84 -10.99 -11.20
CA VAL A 140 8.02 -9.54 -11.30
C VAL A 140 7.06 -8.93 -12.32
N PHE A 141 6.87 -9.57 -13.48
CA PHE A 141 5.98 -9.10 -14.54
C PHE A 141 4.57 -9.70 -14.47
N SER A 142 4.19 -10.34 -13.36
CA SER A 142 2.82 -10.80 -13.17
C SER A 142 1.85 -9.65 -12.89
N GLY A 143 0.57 -9.84 -13.25
CA GLY A 143 -0.46 -8.82 -13.03
C GLY A 143 -0.47 -8.24 -11.62
N PRO A 144 -0.65 -9.05 -10.54
CA PRO A 144 -0.74 -8.54 -9.17
C PRO A 144 0.49 -7.78 -8.65
N VAL A 145 1.65 -7.94 -9.28
CA VAL A 145 2.89 -7.24 -8.92
C VAL A 145 3.10 -6.03 -9.83
N TYR A 146 3.09 -6.23 -11.15
CA TYR A 146 3.48 -5.20 -12.10
C TYR A 146 2.44 -4.09 -12.27
N THR A 147 1.14 -4.40 -12.21
CA THR A 147 0.08 -3.40 -12.36
C THR A 147 -0.03 -2.43 -11.19
N ARG A 148 0.68 -2.68 -10.06
CA ARG A 148 0.82 -1.70 -8.97
C ARG A 148 1.43 -0.38 -9.45
N ILE A 149 2.26 -0.43 -10.49
CA ILE A 149 2.80 0.77 -11.15
C ILE A 149 1.64 1.61 -11.74
N ALA A 150 0.74 0.98 -12.49
CA ALA A 150 -0.40 1.68 -13.07
C ALA A 150 -1.36 2.25 -11.99
N GLY A 151 -1.54 1.54 -10.87
CA GLY A 151 -2.29 2.02 -9.72
C GLY A 151 -1.57 3.08 -8.89
N GLY A 152 -0.29 3.32 -9.13
CA GLY A 152 0.51 4.24 -8.31
C GLY A 152 0.78 3.73 -6.89
N HIS A 153 0.66 2.43 -6.67
CA HIS A 153 0.68 1.79 -5.35
C HIS A 153 2.12 1.54 -4.85
N LEU A 154 2.87 2.60 -4.52
CA LEU A 154 4.25 2.53 -4.03
C LEU A 154 4.39 1.59 -2.82
N PRO A 155 3.75 1.83 -1.66
CA PRO A 155 3.96 1.00 -0.48
C PRO A 155 3.51 -0.45 -0.65
N HIS A 156 2.56 -0.73 -1.55
CA HIS A 156 2.16 -2.11 -1.86
C HIS A 156 3.31 -2.87 -2.51
N LEU A 157 3.89 -2.32 -3.59
CA LEU A 157 5.00 -2.96 -4.30
C LEU A 157 6.21 -3.10 -3.40
N ASP A 158 6.52 -2.05 -2.63
CA ASP A 158 7.64 -2.04 -1.69
C ASP A 158 7.51 -3.18 -0.66
N THR A 159 6.31 -3.37 -0.12
CA THR A 159 6.03 -4.42 0.86
C THR A 159 6.02 -5.82 0.21
N ILE A 160 5.45 -5.98 -0.99
CA ILE A 160 5.44 -7.23 -1.76
C ILE A 160 6.86 -7.69 -2.07
N ALA A 161 7.77 -6.76 -2.38
CA ALA A 161 9.13 -7.08 -2.81
C ALA A 161 9.92 -7.92 -1.80
N TRP A 162 9.62 -7.80 -0.50
CA TRP A 162 10.29 -8.55 0.57
C TRP A 162 9.72 -9.95 0.82
N ALA A 163 8.51 -10.25 0.36
CA ALA A 163 7.84 -11.52 0.63
C ALA A 163 8.65 -12.76 0.18
N PRO A 164 9.26 -12.81 -1.03
CA PRO A 164 10.10 -13.95 -1.42
C PRO A 164 11.33 -14.14 -0.52
N GLY A 165 11.86 -13.05 0.03
CA GLY A 165 12.98 -13.07 0.98
C GLY A 165 12.64 -13.77 2.29
N ILE A 166 11.42 -13.57 2.78
CA ILE A 166 10.92 -14.26 3.98
C ILE A 166 10.87 -15.77 3.73
N LEU A 167 10.32 -16.21 2.58
CA LEU A 167 10.27 -17.62 2.22
C LEU A 167 11.67 -18.22 2.06
N LEU A 168 12.60 -17.49 1.45
CA LEU A 168 14.02 -17.88 1.34
C LEU A 168 14.62 -18.14 2.73
N VAL A 169 14.43 -17.21 3.66
CA VAL A 169 14.98 -17.33 5.02
C VAL A 169 14.38 -18.54 5.75
N LEU A 170 13.06 -18.74 5.66
CA LEU A 170 12.37 -19.85 6.31
C LEU A 170 12.87 -21.21 5.80
N ASP A 171 13.12 -21.35 4.50
CA ASP A 171 13.72 -22.55 3.91
C ASP A 171 15.15 -22.78 4.38
N ARG A 172 15.94 -21.71 4.50
CA ARG A 172 17.31 -21.78 5.03
C ARG A 172 17.32 -22.14 6.51
N LEU A 173 16.44 -21.56 7.31
CA LEU A 173 16.32 -21.88 8.74
C LEU A 173 15.87 -23.31 8.99
N ARG A 174 14.99 -23.85 8.13
CA ARG A 174 14.55 -25.25 8.20
C ARG A 174 15.71 -26.22 8.01
N THR A 175 16.64 -25.89 7.11
CA THR A 175 17.79 -26.77 6.75
C THR A 175 19.05 -26.45 7.56
N ARG A 176 19.32 -25.18 7.82
CA ARG A 176 20.56 -24.67 8.49
C ARG A 176 20.22 -23.52 9.42
N PRO A 177 19.63 -23.78 10.59
CA PRO A 177 19.28 -22.73 11.54
C PRO A 177 20.53 -22.10 12.14
N THR A 178 20.81 -20.88 11.74
CA THR A 178 21.94 -20.08 12.21
C THR A 178 21.46 -18.68 12.58
N ALA A 179 22.18 -18.01 13.52
CA ALA A 179 21.84 -16.63 13.88
C ALA A 179 21.88 -15.68 12.65
N VAL A 180 22.77 -15.94 11.67
CA VAL A 180 22.83 -15.15 10.43
C VAL A 180 21.49 -15.19 9.68
N TRP A 181 20.88 -16.38 9.55
CA TRP A 181 19.57 -16.49 8.89
C TRP A 181 18.42 -15.93 9.73
N VAL A 182 18.51 -16.03 11.05
CA VAL A 182 17.53 -15.38 11.96
C VAL A 182 17.62 -13.86 11.81
N THR A 183 18.83 -13.30 11.85
CA THR A 183 19.05 -11.87 11.67
C THR A 183 18.62 -11.39 10.29
N ALA A 184 19.01 -12.10 9.22
CA ALA A 184 18.57 -11.75 7.86
C ALA A 184 17.04 -11.75 7.74
N GLY A 185 16.37 -12.76 8.32
CA GLY A 185 14.92 -12.81 8.33
C GLY A 185 14.28 -11.68 9.13
N ALA A 186 14.83 -11.37 10.31
CA ALA A 186 14.33 -10.27 11.13
C ALA A 186 14.48 -8.91 10.43
N VAL A 187 15.62 -8.68 9.75
CA VAL A 187 15.83 -7.45 8.96
C VAL A 187 14.86 -7.39 7.78
N ILE A 188 14.65 -8.49 7.05
CA ILE A 188 13.68 -8.53 5.93
C ILE A 188 12.26 -8.25 6.43
N VAL A 189 11.84 -8.84 7.55
CA VAL A 189 10.53 -8.55 8.15
C VAL A 189 10.44 -7.09 8.59
N ALA A 190 11.49 -6.53 9.21
CA ALA A 190 11.51 -5.13 9.60
C ALA A 190 11.39 -4.20 8.39
N LEU A 191 12.16 -4.44 7.32
CA LEU A 191 12.08 -3.67 6.07
C LEU A 191 10.69 -3.78 5.44
N GLN A 192 10.06 -4.95 5.47
CA GLN A 192 8.70 -5.14 4.99
C GLN A 192 7.69 -4.31 5.80
N GLN A 193 7.84 -4.23 7.11
CA GLN A 193 6.95 -3.41 7.96
C GLN A 193 7.15 -1.91 7.73
N LEU A 194 8.42 -1.47 7.58
CA LEU A 194 8.78 -0.09 7.32
C LEU A 194 8.39 0.39 5.92
N ALA A 195 8.21 -0.52 4.95
CA ALA A 195 7.76 -0.23 3.59
C ALA A 195 6.33 0.35 3.52
N GLY A 196 5.56 0.28 4.62
CA GLY A 196 4.40 1.13 4.83
C GLY A 196 3.05 0.53 4.45
N PHE A 197 2.94 -0.76 4.10
CA PHE A 197 1.64 -1.37 3.83
C PHE A 197 1.34 -2.58 4.74
N PRO A 198 0.74 -2.34 5.92
CA PRO A 198 0.51 -3.37 6.95
C PRO A 198 -0.30 -4.58 6.47
N GLU A 199 -1.26 -4.37 5.57
CA GLU A 199 -2.09 -5.43 5.01
C GLU A 199 -1.28 -6.48 4.25
N ILE A 200 -0.42 -6.05 3.32
CA ILE A 200 0.47 -6.95 2.56
C ILE A 200 1.45 -7.67 3.50
N ALA A 201 1.97 -6.97 4.52
CA ALA A 201 2.85 -7.57 5.52
C ALA A 201 2.11 -8.64 6.34
N PHE A 202 0.86 -8.38 6.74
CA PHE A 202 -0.01 -9.34 7.42
C PHE A 202 -0.32 -10.57 6.54
N LEU A 203 -0.72 -10.37 5.28
CA LEU A 203 -0.97 -11.45 4.33
C LEU A 203 0.30 -12.29 4.08
N THR A 204 1.45 -11.64 3.97
CA THR A 204 2.75 -12.34 3.87
C THR A 204 3.00 -13.22 5.08
N ALA A 205 2.78 -12.69 6.30
CA ALA A 205 2.96 -13.45 7.54
C ALA A 205 2.02 -14.65 7.63
N LEU A 206 0.74 -14.46 7.28
CA LEU A 206 -0.27 -15.51 7.26
C LEU A 206 0.14 -16.67 6.34
N PHE A 207 0.46 -16.35 5.07
CA PHE A 207 0.81 -17.39 4.10
C PHE A 207 2.20 -17.98 4.34
N ALA A 208 3.16 -17.23 4.88
CA ALA A 208 4.45 -17.76 5.32
C ALA A 208 4.30 -18.72 6.51
N GLY A 209 3.38 -18.44 7.44
CA GLY A 209 3.01 -19.38 8.52
C GLY A 209 2.41 -20.67 7.98
N ILE A 210 1.43 -20.57 7.06
CA ILE A 210 0.84 -21.72 6.36
C ILE A 210 1.93 -22.52 5.63
N TYR A 211 2.83 -21.83 4.92
CA TYR A 211 3.97 -22.45 4.24
C TYR A 211 4.88 -23.21 5.22
N CYS A 212 5.19 -22.64 6.37
CA CYS A 212 5.97 -23.32 7.42
C CYS A 212 5.30 -24.60 7.90
N VAL A 213 3.99 -24.56 8.14
CA VAL A 213 3.21 -25.74 8.57
C VAL A 213 3.27 -26.82 7.50
N LEU A 214 2.91 -26.50 6.27
CA LEU A 214 2.81 -27.46 5.16
C LEU A 214 4.17 -28.06 4.81
N THR A 215 5.22 -27.24 4.70
CA THR A 215 6.57 -27.73 4.38
C THR A 215 7.22 -28.48 5.54
N GLY A 216 6.97 -28.07 6.77
CA GLY A 216 7.41 -28.77 7.97
C GLY A 216 6.76 -30.16 8.09
N TRP A 217 5.47 -30.25 7.76
CA TRP A 217 4.74 -31.51 7.74
C TRP A 217 5.26 -32.45 6.64
N VAL A 218 5.38 -31.98 5.40
CA VAL A 218 5.89 -32.77 4.27
C VAL A 218 7.34 -33.21 4.51
N ALA A 219 8.20 -32.31 5.01
CA ALA A 219 9.59 -32.65 5.31
C ALA A 219 9.75 -33.65 6.45
N SER A 220 8.69 -33.92 7.20
CA SER A 220 8.66 -34.86 8.31
C SER A 220 7.93 -36.16 7.95
N ALA A 221 7.47 -36.33 6.69
CA ALA A 221 6.67 -37.48 6.26
C ALA A 221 7.41 -38.81 6.47
N ASP A 222 8.74 -38.82 6.22
CA ASP A 222 9.59 -40.02 6.34
C ASP A 222 9.91 -40.39 7.80
N ILE A 223 9.43 -39.63 8.78
CA ILE A 223 9.68 -39.94 10.21
C ILE A 223 8.52 -40.77 10.76
N PRO A 224 8.75 -42.01 11.16
CA PRO A 224 7.68 -42.89 11.65
C PRO A 224 7.04 -42.40 12.96
N GLN A 225 7.85 -41.75 13.81
CA GLN A 225 7.45 -41.32 15.16
C GLN A 225 6.70 -39.96 15.14
N ARG A 226 5.40 -39.97 15.45
CA ARG A 226 4.53 -38.78 15.54
C ARG A 226 5.13 -37.69 16.41
N ARG A 227 5.71 -38.02 17.56
CA ARG A 227 6.36 -37.08 18.48
C ARG A 227 7.50 -36.29 17.81
N ARG A 228 8.36 -36.96 17.06
CA ARG A 228 9.47 -36.30 16.33
C ARG A 228 8.98 -35.41 15.18
N ARG A 229 7.90 -35.78 14.50
CA ARG A 229 7.24 -34.91 13.51
C ARG A 229 6.75 -33.63 14.13
N LEU A 230 6.03 -33.72 15.28
CA LEU A 230 5.52 -32.56 16.00
C LEU A 230 6.66 -31.67 16.54
N GLN A 231 7.75 -32.26 17.02
CA GLN A 231 8.95 -31.51 17.45
C GLN A 231 9.60 -30.72 16.30
N ARG A 232 9.71 -31.30 15.10
CA ARG A 232 10.23 -30.59 13.92
C ARG A 232 9.31 -29.47 13.47
N LEU A 233 8.01 -29.72 13.45
CA LEU A 233 7.01 -28.71 13.12
C LEU A 233 7.07 -27.56 14.14
N GLY A 234 7.06 -27.89 15.45
CA GLY A 234 7.16 -26.89 16.52
C GLY A 234 8.45 -26.07 16.46
N ARG A 235 9.59 -26.69 16.06
CA ARG A 235 10.83 -25.96 15.81
C ARG A 235 10.73 -25.00 14.62
N SER A 236 10.10 -25.40 13.51
CA SER A 236 9.92 -24.53 12.34
C SER A 236 9.04 -23.33 12.66
N LEU A 237 7.93 -23.58 13.38
CA LEU A 237 7.04 -22.52 13.85
C LEU A 237 7.71 -21.62 14.90
N GLY A 238 8.52 -22.18 15.79
CA GLY A 238 9.29 -21.41 16.77
C GLY A 238 10.31 -20.50 16.09
N LEU A 239 11.01 -20.96 15.05
CA LEU A 239 11.92 -20.13 14.26
C LEU A 239 11.19 -19.04 13.46
N PHE A 240 10.03 -19.37 12.88
CA PHE A 240 9.15 -18.38 12.25
C PHE A 240 8.74 -17.29 13.25
N ALA A 241 8.24 -17.68 14.42
CA ALA A 241 7.83 -16.74 15.46
C ALA A 241 9.00 -15.86 15.93
N VAL A 242 10.19 -16.42 16.13
CA VAL A 242 11.40 -15.68 16.52
C VAL A 242 11.78 -14.64 15.47
N VAL A 243 11.75 -15.01 14.17
CA VAL A 243 12.07 -14.07 13.07
C VAL A 243 11.07 -12.90 13.06
N TYR A 244 9.77 -13.19 13.18
CA TYR A 244 8.74 -12.15 13.16
C TYR A 244 8.75 -11.28 14.42
N LEU A 245 8.96 -11.87 15.60
CA LEU A 245 9.05 -11.10 16.86
C LEU A 245 10.27 -10.16 16.86
N ILE A 246 11.43 -10.64 16.41
CA ILE A 246 12.62 -9.80 16.33
C ILE A 246 12.45 -8.75 15.22
N GLY A 247 11.87 -9.12 14.07
CA GLY A 247 11.58 -8.18 12.98
C GLY A 247 10.59 -7.08 13.40
N ALA A 248 9.52 -7.45 14.07
CA ALA A 248 8.58 -6.50 14.67
C ALA A 248 9.26 -5.63 15.75
N GLY A 249 10.15 -6.22 16.55
CA GLY A 249 10.96 -5.47 17.52
C GLY A 249 11.86 -4.42 16.84
N LEU A 250 12.51 -4.75 15.72
CA LEU A 250 13.30 -3.78 14.95
C LEU A 250 12.45 -2.64 14.36
N ALA A 251 11.22 -2.94 13.94
CA ALA A 251 10.30 -1.97 13.37
C ALA A 251 9.35 -1.34 14.41
N ALA A 252 9.57 -1.59 15.71
CA ALA A 252 8.66 -1.12 16.78
C ALA A 252 8.51 0.41 16.82
N ILE A 253 9.55 1.14 16.41
CA ILE A 253 9.53 2.61 16.27
C ILE A 253 8.46 3.11 15.29
N GLN A 254 8.07 2.29 14.29
CA GLN A 254 7.00 2.56 13.34
C GLN A 254 5.69 1.90 13.78
N ILE A 255 5.77 0.63 14.26
CA ILE A 255 4.58 -0.18 14.55
C ILE A 255 3.80 0.40 15.73
N LEU A 256 4.47 0.81 16.82
CA LEU A 256 3.76 1.29 18.00
C LEU A 256 3.02 2.62 17.76
N PRO A 257 3.63 3.66 17.17
CA PRO A 257 2.89 4.87 16.79
C PRO A 257 1.78 4.60 15.78
N GLY A 258 2.00 3.66 14.85
CA GLY A 258 0.97 3.27 13.89
C GLY A 258 -0.24 2.58 14.52
N LEU A 259 -0.03 1.72 15.52
CA LEU A 259 -1.12 1.11 16.28
C LEU A 259 -1.89 2.14 17.12
N GLU A 260 -1.19 3.12 17.70
CA GLU A 260 -1.80 4.24 18.44
C GLU A 260 -2.67 5.09 17.50
N ALA A 261 -2.12 5.51 16.35
CA ALA A 261 -2.86 6.27 15.34
C ALA A 261 -4.07 5.51 14.80
N ALA A 262 -3.93 4.22 14.50
CA ALA A 262 -5.01 3.37 14.03
C ALA A 262 -6.13 3.20 15.07
N ALA A 263 -5.82 3.19 16.37
CA ALA A 263 -6.81 3.10 17.43
C ALA A 263 -7.72 4.34 17.52
N GLU A 264 -7.24 5.49 17.05
CA GLU A 264 -7.98 6.75 17.02
C GLU A 264 -8.57 7.09 15.63
N SER A 265 -8.34 6.25 14.62
CA SER A 265 -8.83 6.45 13.26
C SER A 265 -10.26 5.93 13.08
N THR A 266 -10.87 6.27 11.96
CA THR A 266 -12.15 5.69 11.52
C THR A 266 -12.09 4.16 11.36
N ARG A 267 -10.89 3.58 11.26
CA ARG A 267 -10.62 2.14 11.15
C ARG A 267 -10.21 1.49 12.47
N SER A 268 -10.47 2.12 13.61
CA SER A 268 -10.09 1.60 14.94
C SER A 268 -10.81 0.29 15.32
N THR A 269 -11.98 0.03 14.73
CA THR A 269 -12.73 -1.24 14.83
C THR A 269 -12.64 -2.00 13.51
N SER A 270 -13.09 -3.24 13.48
CA SER A 270 -13.32 -3.95 12.22
C SER A 270 -14.33 -3.18 11.37
N VAL A 271 -14.03 -3.02 10.08
CA VAL A 271 -14.98 -2.47 9.13
C VAL A 271 -16.11 -3.48 8.90
N ASP A 272 -17.27 -3.05 8.40
CA ASP A 272 -18.34 -3.97 8.05
C ASP A 272 -17.87 -4.99 6.98
N TYR A 273 -18.57 -6.13 6.90
CA TYR A 273 -18.15 -7.20 5.99
C TYR A 273 -18.20 -6.82 4.51
N ALA A 274 -19.14 -5.95 4.11
CA ALA A 274 -19.23 -5.48 2.74
C ALA A 274 -17.99 -4.66 2.37
N THR A 275 -17.55 -3.76 3.25
CA THR A 275 -16.29 -3.01 3.11
C THR A 275 -15.08 -3.94 3.14
N ALA A 276 -15.00 -4.89 4.09
CA ALA A 276 -13.87 -5.82 4.17
C ALA A 276 -13.74 -6.72 2.92
N SER A 277 -14.86 -7.10 2.31
CA SER A 277 -14.91 -7.91 1.08
C SER A 277 -14.88 -7.08 -0.21
N SER A 278 -14.81 -5.75 -0.12
CA SER A 278 -14.65 -4.89 -1.29
C SER A 278 -13.30 -5.13 -1.98
N TYR A 279 -13.17 -4.76 -3.24
CA TYR A 279 -12.00 -5.03 -4.08
C TYR A 279 -11.64 -6.53 -4.20
N SER A 280 -12.63 -7.41 -4.09
CA SER A 280 -12.49 -8.83 -4.41
C SER A 280 -12.40 -9.04 -5.92
N ILE A 281 -11.70 -10.07 -6.35
CA ILE A 281 -11.80 -10.54 -7.73
C ILE A 281 -13.12 -11.28 -7.95
N GLY A 282 -13.61 -11.29 -9.20
CA GLY A 282 -14.70 -12.17 -9.63
C GLY A 282 -14.16 -13.44 -10.30
N TRP A 283 -15.03 -14.42 -10.52
CA TRP A 283 -14.71 -15.58 -11.37
C TRP A 283 -14.37 -15.15 -12.80
N ASP A 284 -14.99 -14.10 -13.28
CA ASP A 284 -14.74 -13.44 -14.55
C ASP A 284 -13.30 -12.92 -14.66
N SER A 285 -12.72 -12.43 -13.56
CA SER A 285 -11.35 -11.94 -13.50
C SER A 285 -10.31 -13.00 -13.82
N LEU A 286 -10.64 -14.29 -13.68
CA LEU A 286 -9.73 -15.39 -14.04
C LEU A 286 -9.36 -15.40 -15.53
N ALA A 287 -10.19 -14.83 -16.41
CA ALA A 287 -9.87 -14.66 -17.82
C ALA A 287 -8.61 -13.80 -18.02
N THR A 288 -8.36 -12.86 -17.12
CA THR A 288 -7.19 -11.98 -17.18
C THR A 288 -5.86 -12.71 -16.94
N LEU A 289 -5.87 -13.94 -16.39
CA LEU A 289 -4.66 -14.75 -16.26
C LEU A 289 -3.93 -14.96 -17.61
N VAL A 290 -4.69 -15.01 -18.71
CA VAL A 290 -4.18 -15.24 -20.06
C VAL A 290 -4.51 -14.11 -21.04
N VAL A 291 -5.58 -13.35 -20.80
CA VAL A 291 -6.05 -12.23 -21.63
C VAL A 291 -6.11 -10.98 -20.75
N PRO A 292 -4.98 -10.31 -20.49
CA PRO A 292 -4.88 -9.29 -19.45
C PRO A 292 -5.83 -8.10 -19.65
N PHE A 293 -6.12 -7.74 -20.90
CA PHE A 293 -6.95 -6.59 -21.23
C PHE A 293 -8.35 -6.98 -21.74
N VAL A 294 -8.85 -8.15 -21.31
CA VAL A 294 -10.22 -8.59 -21.69
C VAL A 294 -11.30 -7.61 -21.22
N PHE A 295 -11.05 -6.92 -20.10
CA PHE A 295 -11.93 -5.87 -19.56
C PHE A 295 -11.42 -4.45 -19.86
N GLY A 296 -10.59 -4.26 -20.87
CA GLY A 296 -9.94 -2.98 -21.16
C GLY A 296 -8.63 -2.79 -20.39
N GLY A 297 -8.08 -1.60 -20.43
CA GLY A 297 -6.77 -1.25 -19.85
C GLY A 297 -6.84 -0.29 -18.66
N SER A 298 -5.69 0.09 -18.12
CA SER A 298 -5.54 0.89 -16.91
C SER A 298 -5.85 2.40 -17.07
N ASN A 299 -6.42 2.85 -18.16
CA ASN A 299 -6.91 4.21 -18.30
C ASN A 299 -8.43 4.24 -18.06
N ASP A 300 -8.92 5.31 -17.46
CA ASP A 300 -10.34 5.53 -17.14
C ASP A 300 -11.26 5.47 -18.35
N VAL A 301 -10.69 5.54 -19.56
CA VAL A 301 -11.40 5.58 -20.83
C VAL A 301 -11.66 4.18 -21.42
N THR A 302 -10.99 3.11 -20.95
CA THR A 302 -11.11 1.78 -21.60
C THR A 302 -11.43 0.63 -20.65
N TYR A 303 -11.28 0.79 -19.34
CA TYR A 303 -11.56 -0.27 -18.38
C TYR A 303 -13.05 -0.36 -18.06
N TRP A 304 -13.63 -1.56 -18.22
CA TRP A 304 -15.03 -1.85 -17.96
C TRP A 304 -15.27 -3.03 -17.02
N GLY A 305 -14.17 -3.51 -16.38
CA GLY A 305 -14.24 -4.58 -15.39
C GLY A 305 -14.65 -4.13 -14.00
N ARG A 306 -14.55 -5.04 -13.02
CA ARG A 306 -14.82 -4.76 -11.60
C ARG A 306 -13.71 -3.91 -11.02
N TRP A 307 -14.05 -3.01 -10.10
CA TRP A 307 -13.09 -2.19 -9.36
C TRP A 307 -12.12 -1.45 -10.30
N TYR A 308 -10.83 -1.75 -10.19
CA TYR A 308 -9.77 -1.15 -10.98
C TYR A 308 -8.97 -2.22 -11.73
N PHE A 309 -8.34 -1.84 -12.84
CA PHE A 309 -7.49 -2.72 -13.64
C PHE A 309 -6.40 -3.39 -12.78
N HIS A 310 -5.69 -2.62 -11.96
CA HIS A 310 -4.61 -3.11 -11.11
C HIS A 310 -5.07 -4.08 -10.02
N THR A 311 -6.35 -4.05 -9.64
CA THR A 311 -6.94 -4.98 -8.66
C THR A 311 -7.29 -6.31 -9.31
N ASN A 312 -7.82 -6.27 -10.55
CA ASN A 312 -8.39 -7.44 -11.20
C ASN A 312 -7.52 -8.06 -12.30
N CYS A 313 -6.39 -7.47 -12.65
CA CYS A 313 -5.46 -8.04 -13.62
C CYS A 313 -4.61 -9.13 -12.97
N LEU A 314 -4.95 -10.38 -13.25
CA LEU A 314 -4.25 -11.57 -12.73
C LEU A 314 -3.23 -12.14 -13.72
N PHE A 315 -2.76 -11.37 -14.69
CA PHE A 315 -1.92 -11.87 -15.77
C PHE A 315 -0.71 -12.67 -15.28
N PHE A 316 -0.58 -13.87 -15.79
CA PHE A 316 0.58 -14.74 -15.57
C PHE A 316 1.16 -15.30 -16.88
N GLY A 317 0.45 -15.08 -17.95
CA GLY A 317 0.79 -15.53 -19.29
C GLY A 317 0.42 -16.99 -19.56
N VAL A 318 0.12 -17.26 -20.82
CA VAL A 318 -0.22 -18.62 -21.29
C VAL A 318 0.95 -19.57 -21.05
N CYS A 319 2.17 -19.16 -21.41
CA CYS A 319 3.38 -19.96 -21.22
C CYS A 319 3.64 -20.25 -19.73
N GLY A 320 3.49 -19.23 -18.88
CA GLY A 320 3.67 -19.35 -17.43
C GLY A 320 2.72 -20.38 -16.82
N LEU A 321 1.42 -20.30 -17.12
CA LEU A 321 0.39 -21.20 -16.59
C LEU A 321 0.60 -22.65 -17.05
N LEU A 322 0.97 -22.84 -18.31
CA LEU A 322 1.22 -24.18 -18.85
C LEU A 322 2.41 -24.83 -18.19
N LEU A 323 3.51 -24.09 -18.06
CA LEU A 323 4.69 -24.61 -17.37
C LEU A 323 4.40 -24.82 -15.87
N ALA A 324 3.60 -23.96 -15.23
CA ALA A 324 3.17 -24.18 -13.84
C ALA A 324 2.37 -25.48 -13.69
N THR A 325 1.37 -25.71 -14.53
CA THR A 325 0.59 -26.94 -14.55
C THR A 325 1.48 -28.17 -14.77
N TYR A 326 2.39 -28.09 -15.75
CA TYR A 326 3.35 -29.18 -16.01
C TYR A 326 4.32 -29.39 -14.84
N GLY A 327 4.74 -28.32 -14.16
CA GLY A 327 5.62 -28.37 -12.99
C GLY A 327 4.96 -29.04 -11.78
N LEU A 328 3.66 -28.81 -11.56
CA LEU A 328 2.90 -29.44 -10.48
C LEU A 328 2.81 -30.96 -10.62
N THR A 329 3.07 -31.53 -11.81
CA THR A 329 3.15 -32.98 -11.99
C THR A 329 4.56 -33.53 -11.74
N CYS A 330 5.55 -32.67 -11.51
CA CYS A 330 6.91 -33.07 -11.24
C CYS A 330 7.02 -33.71 -9.84
N LYS A 331 7.32 -35.03 -9.77
CA LYS A 331 7.57 -35.70 -8.48
C LYS A 331 8.77 -35.14 -7.69
N ARG A 332 9.69 -34.46 -8.36
CA ARG A 332 10.84 -33.79 -7.72
C ARG A 332 10.47 -32.50 -6.99
N LEU A 333 9.31 -31.89 -7.28
CA LEU A 333 8.81 -30.74 -6.54
C LEU A 333 8.25 -31.24 -5.19
N LYS A 334 9.12 -31.33 -4.18
CA LYS A 334 8.85 -31.91 -2.85
C LYS A 334 7.63 -31.29 -2.16
N PHE A 335 7.35 -30.03 -2.42
CA PHE A 335 6.29 -29.26 -1.73
C PHE A 335 5.10 -28.93 -2.64
N ARG A 336 4.86 -29.73 -3.70
CA ARG A 336 3.75 -29.49 -4.65
C ARG A 336 2.38 -29.33 -3.96
N THR A 337 2.11 -30.13 -2.93
CA THR A 337 0.87 -30.02 -2.16
C THR A 337 0.78 -28.66 -1.45
N ALA A 338 1.89 -28.18 -0.88
CA ALA A 338 1.93 -26.85 -0.26
C ALA A 338 1.69 -25.76 -1.31
N VAL A 339 2.27 -25.88 -2.51
CA VAL A 339 2.03 -24.92 -3.61
C VAL A 339 0.55 -24.90 -3.99
N ILE A 340 -0.08 -26.07 -4.19
CA ILE A 340 -1.50 -26.15 -4.54
C ILE A 340 -2.38 -25.55 -3.44
N VAL A 341 -2.15 -25.93 -2.18
CA VAL A 341 -2.95 -25.44 -1.04
C VAL A 341 -2.84 -23.92 -0.90
N ILE A 342 -1.63 -23.36 -1.07
CA ILE A 342 -1.42 -21.91 -0.96
C ILE A 342 -2.07 -21.17 -2.14
N VAL A 343 -1.90 -21.66 -3.38
CA VAL A 343 -2.50 -21.01 -4.56
C VAL A 343 -4.03 -21.05 -4.48
N VAL A 344 -4.61 -22.19 -4.13
CA VAL A 344 -6.08 -22.34 -4.00
C VAL A 344 -6.57 -21.53 -2.79
N GLY A 345 -5.85 -21.53 -1.67
CA GLY A 345 -6.20 -20.74 -0.49
C GLY A 345 -6.16 -19.25 -0.75
N ALA A 346 -5.12 -18.76 -1.43
CA ALA A 346 -5.01 -17.35 -1.80
C ALA A 346 -6.13 -16.92 -2.76
N LEU A 347 -6.43 -17.77 -3.77
CA LEU A 347 -7.56 -17.55 -4.69
C LEU A 347 -8.90 -17.51 -3.93
N ALA A 348 -9.10 -18.44 -3.01
CA ALA A 348 -10.34 -18.49 -2.23
C ALA A 348 -10.53 -17.26 -1.33
N VAL A 349 -9.44 -16.69 -0.79
CA VAL A 349 -9.49 -15.40 -0.07
C VAL A 349 -9.75 -14.25 -1.04
N ALA A 350 -9.05 -14.21 -2.19
CA ALA A 350 -9.17 -13.14 -3.18
C ALA A 350 -10.59 -13.00 -3.76
N LEU A 351 -11.33 -14.10 -3.86
CA LEU A 351 -12.73 -14.13 -4.29
C LEU A 351 -13.71 -13.50 -3.27
N GLY A 352 -13.22 -13.13 -2.08
CA GLY A 352 -14.00 -12.39 -1.07
C GLY A 352 -15.32 -13.08 -0.73
N SER A 353 -16.42 -12.36 -0.87
CA SER A 353 -17.77 -12.87 -0.55
C SER A 353 -18.24 -14.01 -1.44
N ALA A 354 -17.57 -14.27 -2.60
CA ALA A 354 -17.92 -15.39 -3.47
C ALA A 354 -17.47 -16.76 -2.91
N THR A 355 -16.70 -16.78 -1.82
CA THR A 355 -16.30 -18.00 -1.11
C THR A 355 -16.47 -17.85 0.40
N PRO A 356 -16.72 -18.93 1.16
CA PRO A 356 -16.83 -18.86 2.61
C PRO A 356 -15.50 -18.57 3.32
N VAL A 357 -14.36 -18.74 2.64
CA VAL A 357 -13.02 -18.63 3.27
C VAL A 357 -12.77 -17.26 3.80
N HIS A 358 -13.05 -16.21 3.02
CA HIS A 358 -12.88 -14.82 3.45
C HIS A 358 -13.74 -14.50 4.67
N ARG A 359 -15.01 -14.95 4.69
CA ARG A 359 -15.92 -14.77 5.82
C ARG A 359 -15.41 -15.45 7.07
N LEU A 360 -14.89 -16.68 6.97
CA LEU A 360 -14.29 -17.39 8.10
C LEU A 360 -13.08 -16.66 8.66
N LEU A 361 -12.21 -16.12 7.80
CA LEU A 361 -11.05 -15.33 8.26
C LEU A 361 -11.50 -14.02 8.91
N TYR A 362 -12.52 -13.34 8.35
CA TYR A 362 -13.08 -12.12 8.91
C TYR A 362 -13.63 -12.34 10.32
N ASP A 363 -14.38 -13.42 10.53
CA ASP A 363 -15.04 -13.70 11.82
C ASP A 363 -14.07 -14.25 12.87
N TRP A 364 -13.00 -15.00 12.48
CA TRP A 364 -12.19 -15.76 13.42
C TRP A 364 -10.72 -15.33 13.51
N LEU A 365 -10.18 -14.67 12.48
CA LEU A 365 -8.78 -14.27 12.49
C LEU A 365 -8.63 -12.83 13.02
N PRO A 366 -7.99 -12.63 14.19
CA PRO A 366 -7.78 -11.30 14.74
C PRO A 366 -7.11 -10.36 13.71
N MET A 367 -7.51 -9.11 13.69
CA MET A 367 -7.03 -8.04 12.79
C MET A 367 -7.48 -8.16 11.34
N PHE A 368 -7.88 -9.33 10.83
CA PHE A 368 -8.25 -9.52 9.44
C PHE A 368 -9.41 -8.61 8.99
N GLY A 369 -10.42 -8.44 9.86
CA GLY A 369 -11.58 -7.57 9.58
C GLY A 369 -11.28 -6.06 9.57
N ARG A 370 -10.03 -5.63 9.78
CA ARG A 370 -9.60 -4.23 9.64
C ARG A 370 -9.11 -3.89 8.24
N PHE A 371 -8.88 -4.90 7.42
CA PHE A 371 -8.37 -4.75 6.07
C PHE A 371 -9.49 -4.89 5.03
N ARG A 372 -9.23 -4.36 3.84
CA ARG A 372 -10.07 -4.50 2.65
C ARG A 372 -9.19 -4.92 1.48
N GLY A 373 -9.75 -5.34 0.36
CA GLY A 373 -8.94 -5.67 -0.81
C GLY A 373 -8.45 -7.12 -0.85
N PRO A 374 -9.36 -8.12 -0.71
CA PRO A 374 -8.99 -9.54 -0.76
C PRO A 374 -8.19 -9.94 -1.99
N ALA A 375 -8.33 -9.23 -3.13
CA ALA A 375 -7.56 -9.43 -4.35
C ALA A 375 -6.04 -9.35 -4.14
N ASP A 376 -5.59 -8.61 -3.12
CA ASP A 376 -4.18 -8.45 -2.81
C ASP A 376 -3.50 -9.77 -2.45
N THR A 377 -4.24 -10.78 -1.99
CA THR A 377 -3.67 -12.13 -1.76
C THR A 377 -3.12 -12.79 -3.01
N MET A 378 -3.49 -12.31 -4.21
CA MET A 378 -3.07 -12.92 -5.48
C MET A 378 -1.57 -12.81 -5.75
N PHE A 379 -0.83 -11.84 -5.16
CA PHE A 379 0.63 -11.83 -5.29
C PHE A 379 1.26 -13.10 -4.71
N VAL A 380 0.68 -13.64 -3.62
CA VAL A 380 1.14 -14.90 -3.02
C VAL A 380 0.89 -16.06 -3.98
N ALA A 381 -0.32 -16.15 -4.56
CA ALA A 381 -0.63 -17.18 -5.54
C ALA A 381 0.38 -17.16 -6.71
N HIS A 382 0.68 -15.96 -7.24
CA HIS A 382 1.61 -15.79 -8.36
C HIS A 382 3.04 -16.15 -8.00
N LEU A 383 3.50 -15.88 -6.79
CA LEU A 383 4.82 -16.29 -6.31
C LEU A 383 4.96 -17.83 -6.30
N PHE A 384 3.93 -18.53 -5.86
CA PHE A 384 3.94 -20.00 -5.85
C PHE A 384 3.68 -20.61 -7.24
N LEU A 385 2.92 -19.95 -8.10
CA LEU A 385 2.80 -20.34 -9.52
C LEU A 385 4.14 -20.16 -10.24
N ALA A 386 4.92 -19.11 -9.92
CA ALA A 386 6.25 -18.92 -10.47
C ALA A 386 7.23 -20.05 -10.08
N LEU A 387 7.17 -20.55 -8.84
CA LEU A 387 7.89 -21.75 -8.43
C LEU A 387 7.46 -22.98 -9.25
N ALA A 388 6.17 -23.18 -9.44
CA ALA A 388 5.65 -24.29 -10.23
C ALA A 388 6.08 -24.20 -11.70
N ALA A 389 6.01 -23.01 -12.31
CA ALA A 389 6.43 -22.75 -13.69
C ALA A 389 7.94 -22.99 -13.89
N ALA A 390 8.76 -22.51 -12.94
CA ALA A 390 10.20 -22.78 -12.92
C ALA A 390 10.52 -24.28 -12.85
N ALA A 391 9.78 -25.04 -12.03
CA ALA A 391 9.91 -26.50 -11.96
C ALA A 391 9.49 -27.17 -13.28
N GLY A 392 8.45 -26.64 -13.95
CA GLY A 392 8.02 -27.09 -15.26
C GLY A 392 9.08 -26.87 -16.34
N LEU A 393 9.68 -25.69 -16.41
CA LEU A 393 10.78 -25.40 -17.32
C LEU A 393 11.99 -26.28 -17.03
N GLN A 394 12.37 -26.43 -15.76
CA GLN A 394 13.43 -27.34 -15.33
C GLN A 394 13.23 -28.77 -15.87
N ARG A 395 11.99 -29.25 -15.86
CA ARG A 395 11.65 -30.58 -16.36
C ARG A 395 11.81 -30.67 -17.87
N VAL A 396 11.47 -29.62 -18.62
CA VAL A 396 11.73 -29.53 -20.07
C VAL A 396 13.24 -29.50 -20.33
N CYS A 397 14.02 -28.71 -19.58
CA CYS A 397 15.49 -28.63 -19.70
C CYS A 397 16.18 -29.98 -19.43
N SER A 398 15.66 -30.75 -18.50
CA SER A 398 16.28 -32.02 -18.11
C SER A 398 16.21 -33.08 -19.20
N GLY A 399 15.46 -32.87 -20.28
CA GLY A 399 15.32 -33.82 -21.37
C GLY A 399 14.89 -35.20 -20.91
N ALA A 400 14.24 -35.31 -19.75
CA ALA A 400 13.89 -36.58 -19.14
C ALA A 400 13.14 -37.42 -20.19
N ALA A 401 13.78 -38.47 -20.65
CA ALA A 401 13.25 -39.47 -21.57
C ALA A 401 12.13 -40.27 -20.88
N GLU A 402 11.12 -39.57 -20.39
CA GLU A 402 9.89 -40.18 -19.93
C GLU A 402 9.14 -40.63 -21.20
N SER A 403 8.86 -41.94 -21.28
CA SER A 403 8.07 -42.53 -22.38
C SER A 403 6.83 -41.67 -22.65
N MET A 404 6.51 -41.46 -23.92
CA MET A 404 5.30 -40.74 -24.36
C MET A 404 4.02 -41.38 -23.79
N ASN A 405 4.11 -42.63 -23.33
CA ASN A 405 3.02 -43.36 -22.67
C ASN A 405 2.99 -43.16 -21.14
N SER A 406 3.97 -42.44 -20.55
CA SER A 406 3.93 -42.10 -19.13
C SER A 406 2.83 -41.04 -18.85
N ASP A 407 2.38 -40.96 -17.59
CA ASP A 407 1.39 -39.96 -17.18
C ASP A 407 1.86 -38.52 -17.54
N ALA A 408 3.14 -38.25 -17.46
CA ALA A 408 3.70 -37.00 -17.85
C ALA A 408 3.72 -36.74 -19.36
N GLY A 409 3.89 -37.80 -20.17
CA GLY A 409 3.75 -37.71 -21.62
C GLY A 409 2.32 -37.47 -22.04
N ARG A 410 1.35 -38.14 -21.39
CA ARG A 410 -0.06 -37.85 -21.60
C ARG A 410 -0.44 -36.44 -21.24
N LEU A 411 -0.01 -35.99 -20.08
CA LEU A 411 -0.30 -34.58 -19.66
C LEU A 411 0.32 -33.57 -20.61
N TRP A 412 1.54 -33.78 -21.11
CA TRP A 412 2.16 -32.92 -22.11
C TRP A 412 1.30 -32.79 -23.37
N ARG A 413 0.77 -33.94 -23.87
CA ARG A 413 -0.15 -33.92 -25.03
C ARG A 413 -1.49 -33.25 -24.71
N PHE A 414 -2.09 -33.52 -23.55
CA PHE A 414 -3.33 -32.84 -23.12
C PHE A 414 -3.16 -31.37 -22.91
N SER A 415 -2.01 -30.93 -22.38
CA SER A 415 -1.69 -29.51 -22.32
C SER A 415 -1.60 -28.88 -23.70
N GLY A 416 -0.95 -29.54 -24.67
CA GLY A 416 -0.90 -29.09 -26.06
C GLY A 416 -2.29 -28.97 -26.70
N ILE A 417 -3.16 -29.95 -26.50
CA ILE A 417 -4.56 -29.92 -26.99
C ILE A 417 -5.33 -28.78 -26.31
N GLY A 418 -5.20 -28.64 -24.99
CA GLY A 418 -5.85 -27.56 -24.23
C GLY A 418 -5.41 -26.17 -24.70
N ILE A 419 -4.12 -26.02 -25.06
CA ILE A 419 -3.59 -24.79 -25.63
C ILE A 419 -4.22 -24.48 -26.99
N VAL A 420 -4.28 -25.47 -27.87
CA VAL A 420 -4.90 -25.31 -29.21
C VAL A 420 -6.37 -24.93 -29.05
N ALA A 421 -7.09 -25.56 -28.12
CA ALA A 421 -8.48 -25.22 -27.82
C ALA A 421 -8.62 -23.77 -27.28
N LEU A 422 -7.72 -23.36 -26.39
CA LEU A 422 -7.67 -21.96 -25.92
C LEU A 422 -7.35 -20.98 -27.06
N ALA A 423 -6.41 -21.33 -27.95
CA ALA A 423 -6.08 -20.52 -29.11
C ALA A 423 -7.29 -20.36 -30.04
N ALA A 424 -7.99 -21.46 -30.29
CA ALA A 424 -9.20 -21.47 -31.12
C ALA A 424 -10.30 -20.61 -30.47
N ALA A 425 -10.56 -20.77 -29.17
CA ALA A 425 -11.56 -19.98 -28.45
C ALA A 425 -11.24 -18.48 -28.45
N ALA A 426 -9.99 -18.10 -28.16
CA ALA A 426 -9.56 -16.70 -28.19
C ALA A 426 -9.61 -16.12 -29.61
N GLY A 427 -9.21 -16.89 -30.62
CA GLY A 427 -9.30 -16.51 -32.03
C GLY A 427 -10.75 -16.31 -32.49
N LEU A 428 -11.65 -17.22 -32.13
CA LEU A 428 -13.08 -17.10 -32.43
C LEU A 428 -13.71 -15.88 -31.73
N ALA A 429 -13.37 -15.63 -30.47
CA ALA A 429 -13.82 -14.45 -29.73
C ALA A 429 -13.29 -13.15 -30.37
N ALA A 430 -12.01 -13.11 -30.78
CA ALA A 430 -11.45 -11.98 -31.49
C ALA A 430 -12.14 -11.76 -32.85
N ALA A 431 -12.41 -12.84 -33.60
CA ALA A 431 -13.13 -12.77 -34.86
C ALA A 431 -14.59 -12.26 -34.68
N ALA A 432 -15.27 -12.73 -33.63
CA ALA A 432 -16.61 -12.24 -33.31
C ALA A 432 -16.64 -10.73 -33.05
N LEU A 433 -15.60 -10.18 -32.41
CA LEU A 433 -15.45 -8.74 -32.18
C LEU A 433 -15.19 -7.95 -33.48
N PHE A 434 -14.61 -8.58 -34.51
CA PHE A 434 -14.51 -7.97 -35.84
C PHE A 434 -15.84 -7.93 -36.57
N VAL A 435 -16.66 -9.01 -36.43
CA VAL A 435 -17.91 -9.18 -37.22
C VAL A 435 -19.06 -8.39 -36.57
N SER A 436 -19.12 -8.34 -35.24
CA SER A 436 -20.24 -7.71 -34.53
C SER A 436 -19.81 -6.88 -33.33
N PRO A 437 -19.26 -5.66 -33.55
CA PRO A 437 -19.00 -4.74 -32.44
C PRO A 437 -20.24 -4.36 -31.63
N VAL A 438 -21.42 -4.41 -32.29
CA VAL A 438 -22.71 -4.09 -31.66
C VAL A 438 -23.09 -5.13 -30.60
N ALA A 439 -22.88 -6.42 -30.87
CA ALA A 439 -23.14 -7.48 -29.89
C ALA A 439 -22.23 -7.34 -28.65
N TRP A 440 -20.98 -6.93 -28.85
CA TRP A 440 -20.05 -6.67 -27.75
C TRP A 440 -20.44 -5.44 -26.92
N ARG A 441 -20.98 -4.43 -27.55
CA ARG A 441 -21.58 -3.27 -26.87
C ARG A 441 -22.66 -3.72 -25.88
N SER A 442 -23.54 -4.66 -26.28
CA SER A 442 -24.55 -5.25 -25.39
C SER A 442 -23.93 -6.02 -24.21
N VAL A 443 -22.84 -6.75 -24.42
CA VAL A 443 -22.13 -7.46 -23.34
C VAL A 443 -21.56 -6.46 -22.33
N ILE A 444 -20.90 -5.40 -22.78
CA ILE A 444 -20.36 -4.35 -21.92
C ILE A 444 -21.50 -3.67 -21.12
N SER A 445 -22.59 -3.29 -21.80
CA SER A 445 -23.75 -2.66 -21.15
C SER A 445 -24.42 -3.56 -20.12
N SER A 446 -24.63 -4.85 -20.44
CA SER A 446 -25.19 -5.81 -19.46
C SER A 446 -24.28 -6.00 -18.25
N PHE A 447 -22.95 -5.97 -18.44
CA PHE A 447 -22.01 -6.03 -17.31
C PHE A 447 -22.08 -4.76 -16.46
N ALA A 448 -22.22 -3.59 -17.07
CA ALA A 448 -22.42 -2.33 -16.38
C ALA A 448 -23.72 -2.30 -15.58
N GLU A 449 -24.82 -2.75 -16.20
CA GLU A 449 -26.15 -2.80 -15.59
C GLU A 449 -26.21 -3.80 -14.41
N SER A 450 -25.33 -4.80 -14.40
CA SER A 450 -25.24 -5.77 -13.31
C SER A 450 -24.70 -5.17 -11.99
N GLY A 451 -24.26 -3.90 -11.98
CA GLY A 451 -23.63 -3.23 -10.84
C GLY A 451 -22.24 -3.78 -10.49
N LEU A 452 -21.67 -4.61 -11.35
CA LEU A 452 -20.35 -5.20 -11.17
C LEU A 452 -19.22 -4.34 -11.73
N ALA A 453 -19.52 -3.45 -12.66
CA ALA A 453 -18.56 -2.53 -13.26
C ALA A 453 -18.36 -1.31 -12.37
N THR A 454 -17.13 -0.81 -12.33
CA THR A 454 -16.78 0.42 -11.61
C THR A 454 -17.32 1.68 -12.32
N LEU A 455 -17.34 1.66 -13.66
CA LEU A 455 -17.91 2.73 -14.45
C LEU A 455 -19.43 2.67 -14.43
N GLY A 456 -20.07 3.81 -14.10
CA GLY A 456 -21.51 3.95 -14.19
C GLY A 456 -22.02 3.98 -15.65
N PRO A 457 -23.34 3.83 -15.87
CA PRO A 457 -23.95 3.79 -17.21
C PRO A 457 -23.59 4.98 -18.09
N GLU A 458 -23.36 6.16 -17.52
CA GLU A 458 -22.98 7.38 -18.28
C GLU A 458 -21.57 7.28 -18.88
N GLY A 459 -20.63 6.61 -18.19
CA GLY A 459 -19.29 6.35 -18.71
C GLY A 459 -19.34 5.46 -19.96
N PHE A 460 -20.23 4.47 -19.97
CA PHE A 460 -20.44 3.54 -21.09
C PHE A 460 -21.20 4.17 -22.28
N ALA A 461 -21.90 5.26 -22.06
CA ALA A 461 -22.64 5.98 -23.14
C ALA A 461 -21.68 6.70 -24.10
N ARG A 462 -20.42 6.92 -23.72
CA ARG A 462 -19.43 7.57 -24.58
C ARG A 462 -19.01 6.63 -25.72
N SER A 463 -19.32 7.00 -26.94
CA SER A 463 -19.04 6.18 -28.13
C SER A 463 -17.55 5.85 -28.29
N GLU A 464 -16.67 6.79 -27.92
CA GLU A 464 -15.23 6.65 -27.99
C GLU A 464 -14.72 5.58 -27.00
N PHE A 465 -15.25 5.55 -25.78
CA PHE A 465 -14.96 4.53 -24.78
C PHE A 465 -15.18 3.13 -25.34
N VAL A 466 -16.37 2.88 -25.89
CA VAL A 466 -16.74 1.55 -26.39
C VAL A 466 -15.83 1.11 -27.54
N VAL A 467 -15.49 2.02 -28.46
CA VAL A 467 -14.60 1.72 -29.59
C VAL A 467 -13.20 1.35 -29.11
N GLN A 468 -12.64 2.13 -28.18
CA GLN A 468 -11.29 1.87 -27.63
C GLN A 468 -11.26 0.60 -26.78
N ALA A 469 -12.26 0.37 -25.93
CA ALA A 469 -12.37 -0.84 -25.11
C ALA A 469 -12.45 -2.10 -25.98
N ILE A 470 -13.28 -2.09 -27.05
CA ILE A 470 -13.38 -3.20 -28.00
C ILE A 470 -12.05 -3.43 -28.72
N ALA A 471 -11.37 -2.37 -29.16
CA ALA A 471 -10.10 -2.48 -29.86
C ALA A 471 -9.03 -3.14 -28.99
N LEU A 472 -8.94 -2.74 -27.72
CA LEU A 472 -7.98 -3.29 -26.76
C LEU A 472 -8.29 -4.75 -26.39
N THR A 473 -9.56 -5.06 -26.12
CA THR A 473 -10.01 -6.45 -25.85
C THR A 473 -9.69 -7.37 -27.03
N ARG A 474 -9.98 -6.93 -28.27
CA ARG A 474 -9.69 -7.66 -29.50
C ARG A 474 -8.19 -7.91 -29.68
N SER A 475 -7.37 -6.88 -29.46
CA SER A 475 -5.91 -6.98 -29.54
C SER A 475 -5.39 -8.02 -28.54
N SER A 476 -5.86 -7.98 -27.30
CA SER A 476 -5.47 -8.90 -26.24
C SER A 476 -5.88 -10.35 -26.52
N LEU A 477 -7.09 -10.58 -27.04
CA LEU A 477 -7.56 -11.90 -27.48
C LEU A 477 -6.75 -12.44 -28.66
N THR A 478 -6.44 -11.59 -29.64
CA THR A 478 -5.62 -11.97 -30.82
C THR A 478 -4.23 -12.38 -30.39
N GLN A 479 -3.61 -11.61 -29.48
CA GLN A 479 -2.32 -11.94 -28.90
C GLN A 479 -2.36 -13.28 -28.16
N ALA A 480 -3.33 -13.49 -27.29
CA ALA A 480 -3.47 -14.76 -26.55
C ALA A 480 -3.64 -15.95 -27.52
N ALA A 481 -4.40 -15.77 -28.60
CA ALA A 481 -4.56 -16.78 -29.64
C ALA A 481 -3.25 -17.09 -30.37
N LEU A 482 -2.47 -16.07 -30.75
CA LEU A 482 -1.17 -16.23 -31.40
C LEU A 482 -0.16 -16.92 -30.50
N VAL A 483 -0.04 -16.48 -29.23
CA VAL A 483 0.86 -17.08 -28.24
C VAL A 483 0.46 -18.55 -28.00
N ALA A 484 -0.83 -18.80 -27.78
CA ALA A 484 -1.32 -20.15 -27.56
C ALA A 484 -1.09 -21.07 -28.79
N THR A 485 -1.29 -20.54 -30.01
CA THR A 485 -0.99 -21.29 -31.25
C THR A 485 0.49 -21.65 -31.34
N LEU A 486 1.38 -20.68 -31.13
CA LEU A 486 2.82 -20.91 -31.13
C LEU A 486 3.25 -21.90 -30.07
N LEU A 487 2.72 -21.80 -28.86
CA LEU A 487 2.96 -22.77 -27.79
C LEU A 487 2.42 -24.15 -28.13
N GLY A 488 1.22 -24.25 -28.71
CA GLY A 488 0.65 -25.50 -29.18
C GLY A 488 1.56 -26.21 -30.20
N LEU A 489 2.12 -25.44 -31.14
CA LEU A 489 3.13 -25.97 -32.09
C LEU A 489 4.41 -26.41 -31.36
N LEU A 490 4.95 -25.60 -30.44
CA LEU A 490 6.13 -25.97 -29.66
C LEU A 490 5.87 -27.23 -28.80
N PHE A 491 4.71 -27.34 -28.19
CA PHE A 491 4.33 -28.50 -27.37
C PHE A 491 4.07 -29.77 -28.21
N SER A 492 3.75 -29.64 -29.49
CA SER A 492 3.63 -30.80 -30.41
C SER A 492 4.99 -31.40 -30.76
N LEU A 493 6.09 -30.63 -30.59
CA LEU A 493 7.43 -31.09 -30.89
C LEU A 493 7.96 -32.04 -29.81
N ASN A 494 8.97 -32.84 -30.19
CA ASN A 494 9.61 -33.77 -29.26
C ASN A 494 10.35 -32.97 -28.17
N ARG A 495 10.05 -33.27 -26.90
CA ARG A 495 10.67 -32.63 -25.69
C ARG A 495 12.18 -32.79 -25.63
N ALA A 496 12.75 -33.78 -26.30
CA ALA A 496 14.19 -34.00 -26.35
C ALA A 496 14.97 -32.96 -27.18
N ARG A 497 14.29 -32.05 -27.86
CA ARG A 497 14.96 -30.99 -28.65
C ARG A 497 15.63 -29.97 -27.73
N ARG A 498 16.95 -29.84 -27.82
CA ARG A 498 17.78 -28.97 -26.94
C ARG A 498 17.40 -27.47 -26.98
N TRP A 499 16.85 -27.00 -28.09
CA TRP A 499 16.42 -25.61 -28.27
C TRP A 499 15.04 -25.27 -27.68
N LEU A 500 14.22 -26.28 -27.34
CA LEU A 500 12.83 -26.08 -26.90
C LEU A 500 12.73 -25.22 -25.61
N PRO A 501 13.56 -25.42 -24.57
CA PRO A 501 13.53 -24.56 -23.38
C PRO A 501 13.80 -23.08 -23.73
N ALA A 502 14.77 -22.82 -24.60
CA ALA A 502 15.09 -21.47 -25.05
C ALA A 502 13.93 -20.83 -25.81
N ALA A 503 13.28 -21.58 -26.71
CA ALA A 503 12.11 -21.11 -27.43
C ALA A 503 10.95 -20.76 -26.49
N LEU A 504 10.66 -21.60 -25.49
CA LEU A 504 9.63 -21.32 -24.48
C LEU A 504 9.95 -20.08 -23.65
N MET A 505 11.22 -19.89 -23.28
CA MET A 505 11.66 -18.67 -22.57
C MET A 505 11.53 -17.40 -23.43
N ILE A 506 11.83 -17.48 -24.71
CA ILE A 506 11.66 -16.37 -25.66
C ILE A 506 10.17 -16.02 -25.81
N VAL A 507 9.30 -17.02 -26.05
CA VAL A 507 7.87 -16.77 -26.19
C VAL A 507 7.30 -16.14 -24.93
N ALA A 508 7.64 -16.67 -23.75
CA ALA A 508 7.21 -16.09 -22.48
C ALA A 508 7.79 -14.69 -22.27
N GLY A 509 9.06 -14.47 -22.63
CA GLY A 509 9.69 -13.14 -22.55
C GLY A 509 8.99 -12.11 -23.43
N LEU A 510 8.60 -12.46 -24.66
CA LEU A 510 7.83 -11.60 -25.55
C LEU A 510 6.42 -11.34 -25.02
N GLU A 511 5.77 -12.36 -24.47
CA GLU A 511 4.45 -12.25 -23.82
C GLU A 511 4.49 -11.27 -22.64
N LEU A 512 5.46 -11.41 -21.75
CA LEU A 512 5.67 -10.53 -20.60
C LEU A 512 6.06 -9.11 -21.00
N ALA A 513 6.94 -8.96 -22.00
CA ALA A 513 7.37 -7.65 -22.51
C ALA A 513 6.19 -6.88 -23.12
N HIS A 514 5.36 -7.54 -23.93
CA HIS A 514 4.17 -6.93 -24.49
C HIS A 514 3.17 -6.51 -23.41
N PHE A 515 2.90 -7.40 -22.43
CA PHE A 515 2.04 -7.07 -21.30
C PHE A 515 2.58 -5.88 -20.52
N SER A 516 3.87 -5.90 -20.15
CA SER A 516 4.47 -4.84 -19.33
C SER A 516 4.45 -3.50 -20.03
N TRP A 517 4.67 -3.48 -21.33
CA TRP A 517 4.57 -2.27 -22.15
C TRP A 517 3.17 -1.67 -22.17
N GLN A 518 2.14 -2.50 -22.34
CA GLN A 518 0.74 -2.03 -22.38
C GLN A 518 0.15 -1.73 -21.00
N ALA A 519 0.56 -2.46 -19.96
CA ALA A 519 0.06 -2.28 -18.59
C ALA A 519 0.71 -1.11 -17.87
N ARG A 520 1.94 -0.73 -18.28
CA ARG A 520 2.65 0.41 -17.71
C ARG A 520 1.96 1.71 -18.13
N ARG A 521 1.77 2.60 -17.15
CA ARG A 521 1.24 3.95 -17.35
C ARG A 521 2.22 4.98 -16.82
N GLN A 522 2.16 6.16 -17.41
CA GLN A 522 2.94 7.32 -17.01
C GLN A 522 2.16 8.59 -17.37
N PHE A 523 2.42 9.66 -16.64
CA PHE A 523 1.88 10.98 -16.89
C PHE A 523 3.02 12.02 -16.86
N ALA A 524 2.80 13.22 -17.39
CA ALA A 524 3.82 14.25 -17.39
C ALA A 524 4.04 14.82 -15.98
N GLU A 525 5.28 15.14 -15.61
CA GLU A 525 5.62 15.76 -14.34
C GLU A 525 4.85 17.05 -14.11
N ASP A 526 4.65 17.82 -15.17
CA ASP A 526 3.90 19.09 -15.14
C ASP A 526 2.41 18.93 -14.79
N ASP A 527 1.89 17.71 -14.81
CA ASP A 527 0.53 17.41 -14.35
C ASP A 527 0.40 17.31 -12.81
N LEU A 528 1.53 17.26 -12.07
CA LEU A 528 1.49 17.17 -10.60
C LEU A 528 1.07 18.47 -9.92
N PRO A 529 1.65 19.65 -10.22
CA PRO A 529 1.31 20.87 -9.51
C PRO A 529 -0.07 21.42 -9.91
N LEU A 530 -0.65 22.25 -9.06
CA LEU A 530 -1.75 23.13 -9.43
C LEU A 530 -1.26 24.19 -10.44
N PRO A 531 -2.16 24.85 -11.21
CA PRO A 531 -1.76 25.86 -12.15
C PRO A 531 -0.86 26.93 -11.50
N ALA A 532 0.30 27.19 -12.11
CA ALA A 532 1.31 28.08 -11.52
C ALA A 532 0.79 29.51 -11.27
N LEU A 533 -0.08 30.03 -12.16
CA LEU A 533 -0.69 31.35 -11.99
C LEU A 533 -1.61 31.38 -10.76
N MET A 534 -2.43 30.37 -10.58
CA MET A 534 -3.31 30.22 -9.43
C MET A 534 -2.51 30.16 -8.12
N THR A 535 -1.46 29.33 -8.07
CA THR A 535 -0.64 29.21 -6.87
C THR A 535 0.09 30.49 -6.54
N ALA A 536 0.66 31.18 -7.54
CA ALA A 536 1.37 32.44 -7.36
C ALA A 536 0.44 33.56 -6.83
N GLN A 537 -0.80 33.64 -7.30
CA GLN A 537 -1.74 34.66 -6.85
C GLN A 537 -2.35 34.38 -5.46
N LEU A 538 -2.47 33.09 -5.10
CA LEU A 538 -3.15 32.70 -3.87
C LEU A 538 -2.19 32.39 -2.71
N GLN A 539 -0.90 32.23 -2.95
CA GLN A 539 0.07 31.83 -1.92
C GLN A 539 0.04 32.75 -0.68
N ASP A 540 0.10 34.06 -0.90
CA ASP A 540 0.08 35.05 0.17
C ASP A 540 -1.33 35.34 0.70
N VAL A 541 -2.35 35.10 -0.15
CA VAL A 541 -3.76 35.37 0.17
C VAL A 541 -4.32 34.31 1.10
N ILE A 542 -4.03 33.04 0.85
CA ILE A 542 -4.52 31.92 1.68
C ILE A 542 -3.87 31.92 3.06
N GLY A 543 -2.57 32.17 3.16
CA GLY A 543 -1.86 32.25 4.42
C GLY A 543 -2.10 31.00 5.31
N ASP A 544 -2.49 31.23 6.57
CA ASP A 544 -2.79 30.17 7.55
C ASP A 544 -4.25 29.68 7.51
N ALA A 545 -5.08 30.16 6.57
CA ALA A 545 -6.46 29.73 6.43
C ALA A 545 -6.55 28.31 5.87
N ARG A 546 -7.72 27.65 6.09
CA ARG A 546 -7.97 26.35 5.46
C ARG A 546 -8.65 26.48 4.12
N VAL A 547 -8.30 25.55 3.24
CA VAL A 547 -8.89 25.39 1.92
C VAL A 547 -9.72 24.12 1.88
N LEU A 548 -10.78 24.10 1.08
CA LEU A 548 -11.58 22.91 0.76
C LEU A 548 -11.64 22.77 -0.75
N PHE A 549 -11.16 21.66 -1.27
CA PHE A 549 -11.43 21.26 -2.66
C PHE A 549 -12.78 20.55 -2.72
N ILE A 550 -13.71 21.08 -3.53
CA ILE A 550 -15.01 20.45 -3.73
C ILE A 550 -14.82 19.10 -4.44
N ASP A 551 -13.90 19.05 -5.40
CA ASP A 551 -13.43 17.81 -5.96
C ASP A 551 -12.46 17.16 -4.97
N SER A 552 -12.94 16.21 -4.19
CA SER A 552 -12.16 15.53 -3.15
C SER A 552 -10.91 14.81 -3.68
N VAL A 553 -10.88 14.49 -4.98
CA VAL A 553 -9.73 13.85 -5.65
C VAL A 553 -8.47 14.71 -5.58
N LEU A 554 -8.62 16.03 -5.55
CA LEU A 554 -7.49 16.98 -5.49
C LEU A 554 -7.17 17.49 -4.08
N SER A 555 -7.82 16.96 -3.05
CA SER A 555 -7.73 17.48 -1.68
C SER A 555 -6.30 17.55 -1.13
N ASN A 556 -5.42 16.62 -1.52
CA ASN A 556 -4.04 16.59 -1.04
C ASN A 556 -3.12 17.60 -1.73
N ARG A 557 -3.56 18.24 -2.82
CA ARG A 557 -2.79 19.31 -3.47
C ARG A 557 -2.53 20.53 -2.56
N SER A 558 -3.31 20.64 -1.48
CA SER A 558 -2.99 21.60 -0.41
C SER A 558 -1.58 21.42 0.15
N MET A 559 -1.09 20.17 0.30
CA MET A 559 0.24 19.88 0.87
C MET A 559 1.38 20.44 0.02
N ALA A 560 1.33 20.24 -1.30
CA ALA A 560 2.38 20.71 -2.22
C ALA A 560 2.56 22.25 -2.18
N ASN A 561 1.49 22.98 -1.81
CA ASN A 561 1.49 24.43 -1.73
C ASN A 561 1.62 24.96 -0.30
N GLY A 562 1.78 24.09 0.69
CA GLY A 562 1.82 24.48 2.11
C GLY A 562 0.49 25.00 2.64
N TRP A 563 -0.64 24.75 1.96
CA TRP A 563 -1.97 25.15 2.39
C TRP A 563 -2.59 24.14 3.33
N HIS A 564 -3.31 24.59 4.32
CA HIS A 564 -4.03 23.72 5.26
C HIS A 564 -5.36 23.25 4.65
N GLY A 565 -5.54 21.95 4.44
CA GLY A 565 -6.79 21.37 3.96
C GLY A 565 -7.81 21.15 5.08
N LEU A 566 -9.08 21.46 4.81
CA LEU A 566 -10.18 21.03 5.67
C LEU A 566 -10.33 19.51 5.61
N TRP A 567 -10.21 18.95 4.44
CA TRP A 567 -10.29 17.52 4.16
C TRP A 567 -9.03 17.05 3.44
N GLY A 568 -8.96 15.78 3.07
CA GLY A 568 -7.84 15.16 2.38
C GLY A 568 -8.24 13.83 1.78
N TYR A 569 -7.28 13.16 1.14
CA TYR A 569 -7.37 11.78 0.70
C TYR A 569 -6.30 10.96 1.42
N GLY A 570 -6.71 9.93 2.17
CA GLY A 570 -5.81 9.06 2.93
C GLY A 570 -6.55 8.24 4.00
N PRO A 571 -5.95 7.12 4.45
CA PRO A 571 -6.63 6.16 5.34
C PRO A 571 -6.67 6.58 6.83
N ASP A 572 -5.98 7.65 7.23
CA ASP A 572 -5.67 7.94 8.64
C ASP A 572 -6.50 9.06 9.27
N VAL A 573 -7.74 9.24 8.79
CA VAL A 573 -8.64 10.27 9.32
C VAL A 573 -8.92 10.02 10.80
N ALA A 574 -8.82 11.07 11.64
CA ALA A 574 -9.25 11.01 13.03
C ALA A 574 -10.74 10.72 13.10
N ARG A 575 -11.14 9.72 13.91
CA ARG A 575 -12.57 9.40 14.06
C ARG A 575 -13.37 10.62 14.50
N ARG A 576 -12.96 11.32 15.55
CA ARG A 576 -13.66 12.51 16.06
C ARG A 576 -13.75 13.63 15.03
N TYR A 577 -12.68 13.82 14.22
CA TYR A 577 -12.69 14.82 13.16
C TYR A 577 -13.66 14.46 12.02
N ALA A 578 -13.66 13.20 11.61
CA ALA A 578 -14.61 12.70 10.62
C ALA A 578 -16.06 12.80 11.12
N GLU A 579 -16.34 12.42 12.37
CA GLU A 579 -17.65 12.55 13.01
C GLU A 579 -18.13 14.01 13.02
N LEU A 580 -17.26 14.95 13.37
CA LEU A 580 -17.58 16.38 13.36
C LEU A 580 -17.92 16.88 11.96
N VAL A 581 -17.12 16.53 10.95
CA VAL A 581 -17.35 16.95 9.57
C VAL A 581 -18.59 16.28 8.99
N ASP A 582 -18.81 14.98 9.21
CA ASP A 582 -20.02 14.27 8.78
C ASP A 582 -21.31 14.83 9.41
N ALA A 583 -21.25 15.22 10.69
CA ALA A 583 -22.38 15.86 11.36
C ALA A 583 -22.81 17.17 10.68
N THR A 584 -21.85 17.92 10.09
CA THR A 584 -22.17 19.14 9.31
C THR A 584 -22.97 18.84 8.05
N GLN A 585 -22.83 17.63 7.49
CA GLN A 585 -23.52 17.16 6.29
C GLN A 585 -24.82 16.41 6.61
N GLY A 586 -25.18 16.30 7.91
CA GLY A 586 -26.39 15.62 8.38
C GLY A 586 -26.22 14.10 8.53
N ASN A 587 -25.00 13.60 8.45
CA ASN A 587 -24.68 12.21 8.72
C ASN A 587 -24.43 12.01 10.23
N ARG A 588 -24.74 10.81 10.75
CA ARG A 588 -24.55 10.52 12.19
C ARG A 588 -23.38 9.58 12.50
N MET A 589 -22.71 9.08 11.51
CA MET A 589 -21.59 8.14 11.71
C MET A 589 -20.39 8.58 10.88
N ALA A 590 -19.21 8.49 11.48
CA ALA A 590 -17.97 8.70 10.76
C ALA A 590 -17.87 7.70 9.60
N ARG A 591 -17.71 8.22 8.39
CA ARG A 591 -17.50 7.39 7.21
C ARG A 591 -16.13 6.71 7.30
N VAL A 592 -16.08 5.47 6.86
CA VAL A 592 -14.81 4.78 6.59
C VAL A 592 -14.21 5.28 5.27
N ASP A 593 -15.03 5.92 4.45
CA ASP A 593 -14.64 6.48 3.16
C ASP A 593 -13.67 7.64 3.31
N GLU A 594 -12.68 7.65 2.45
CA GLU A 594 -11.67 8.69 2.33
C GLU A 594 -12.22 9.93 1.59
N TYR A 595 -13.42 9.83 1.02
CA TYR A 595 -14.07 10.89 0.25
C TYR A 595 -15.13 11.61 1.08
N LEU A 596 -15.10 12.95 1.07
CA LEU A 596 -16.13 13.80 1.66
C LEU A 596 -17.09 14.28 0.56
N ASP A 597 -18.36 13.92 0.72
CA ASP A 597 -19.45 14.47 -0.11
C ASP A 597 -19.95 15.78 0.52
N VAL A 598 -19.45 16.90 0.05
CA VAL A 598 -19.83 18.23 0.55
C VAL A 598 -21.10 18.70 -0.12
N ARG A 599 -22.23 18.55 0.58
CA ARG A 599 -23.56 18.98 0.09
C ARG A 599 -23.88 20.43 0.41
N ARG A 600 -23.28 20.97 1.47
CA ARG A 600 -23.48 22.33 1.92
C ARG A 600 -22.25 22.88 2.66
N ILE A 601 -22.03 24.16 2.52
CA ILE A 601 -21.08 24.88 3.38
C ILE A 601 -21.78 25.15 4.72
N HIS A 602 -21.39 24.41 5.75
CA HIS A 602 -21.98 24.53 7.08
C HIS A 602 -21.23 25.58 7.91
N ARG A 603 -21.93 26.32 8.80
CA ARG A 603 -21.30 27.35 9.66
C ARG A 603 -20.18 26.81 10.56
N LEU A 604 -20.20 25.55 10.98
CA LEU A 604 -19.08 24.95 11.71
C LEU A 604 -17.79 24.85 10.90
N PHE A 605 -17.84 25.06 9.60
CA PHE A 605 -16.59 25.16 8.82
C PHE A 605 -15.81 26.43 9.16
N ALA A 606 -16.48 27.48 9.65
CA ALA A 606 -15.82 28.64 10.25
C ALA A 606 -14.98 28.26 11.50
N LEU A 607 -15.54 27.40 12.39
CA LEU A 607 -14.80 26.82 13.52
C LEU A 607 -13.59 26.00 13.06
N LEU A 608 -13.69 25.31 11.93
CA LEU A 608 -12.60 24.57 11.32
C LEU A 608 -11.68 25.46 10.46
N ARG A 609 -11.77 26.80 10.59
CA ARG A 609 -10.92 27.78 9.91
C ARG A 609 -11.06 27.77 8.37
N LEU A 610 -12.16 27.21 7.80
CA LEU A 610 -12.37 27.22 6.36
C LEU A 610 -12.64 28.67 5.89
N ARG A 611 -11.79 29.15 4.99
CA ARG A 611 -11.93 30.46 4.37
C ARG A 611 -11.98 30.39 2.85
N TYR A 612 -11.33 29.42 2.23
CA TYR A 612 -11.30 29.29 0.78
C TYR A 612 -11.88 27.96 0.30
N VAL A 613 -12.68 28.05 -0.75
CA VAL A 613 -13.24 26.87 -1.41
C VAL A 613 -12.79 26.87 -2.86
N ILE A 614 -12.17 25.76 -3.29
CA ILE A 614 -11.63 25.58 -4.64
C ILE A 614 -12.54 24.57 -5.36
N GLY A 615 -13.03 24.94 -6.52
CA GLY A 615 -13.90 24.08 -7.33
C GLY A 615 -13.73 24.29 -8.82
N ALA A 616 -14.41 23.48 -9.61
CA ALA A 616 -14.43 23.61 -11.08
C ALA A 616 -15.20 24.88 -11.52
N PRO A 617 -14.99 25.38 -12.75
CA PRO A 617 -15.57 26.64 -13.24
C PRO A 617 -17.10 26.74 -13.15
N GLN A 618 -17.80 25.61 -13.18
CA GLN A 618 -19.27 25.55 -13.05
C GLN A 618 -19.78 25.71 -11.63
N HIS A 619 -18.93 25.58 -10.61
CA HIS A 619 -19.34 25.71 -9.23
C HIS A 619 -19.71 27.15 -8.87
N VAL A 620 -20.73 27.29 -8.03
CA VAL A 620 -21.18 28.54 -7.42
C VAL A 620 -21.41 28.27 -5.94
N ILE A 621 -20.77 29.08 -5.08
CA ILE A 621 -20.92 28.97 -3.63
C ILE A 621 -21.77 30.13 -3.13
N PRO A 622 -23.02 29.89 -2.68
CA PRO A 622 -23.86 30.96 -2.19
C PRO A 622 -23.22 31.70 -1.01
N GLY A 623 -23.20 33.04 -1.08
CA GLY A 623 -22.67 33.88 -0.03
C GLY A 623 -21.15 34.00 0.03
N ALA A 624 -20.41 33.42 -0.92
CA ALA A 624 -18.97 33.56 -1.04
C ALA A 624 -18.57 34.57 -2.13
N THR A 625 -17.40 35.17 -2.01
CA THR A 625 -16.83 36.09 -3.01
C THR A 625 -15.85 35.32 -3.89
N GLU A 626 -16.01 35.39 -5.22
CA GLU A 626 -15.05 34.83 -6.16
C GLU A 626 -13.78 35.67 -6.16
N VAL A 627 -12.62 35.07 -5.82
CA VAL A 627 -11.31 35.74 -5.73
C VAL A 627 -10.34 35.31 -6.81
N TYR A 628 -10.63 34.21 -7.51
CA TYR A 628 -9.85 33.71 -8.63
C TYR A 628 -10.74 32.89 -9.57
N ALA A 629 -10.51 32.99 -10.86
CA ALA A 629 -11.11 32.14 -11.88
C ALA A 629 -10.18 31.93 -13.08
N ASP A 630 -10.09 30.70 -13.57
CA ASP A 630 -9.49 30.34 -14.86
C ASP A 630 -10.34 29.26 -15.58
N GLU A 631 -9.78 28.65 -16.61
CA GLU A 631 -10.46 27.61 -17.39
C GLU A 631 -10.67 26.29 -16.61
N GLN A 632 -9.91 26.07 -15.53
CA GLN A 632 -9.89 24.82 -14.77
C GLN A 632 -10.48 24.99 -13.36
N TYR A 633 -10.27 26.14 -12.70
CA TYR A 633 -10.62 26.35 -11.30
C TYR A 633 -11.28 27.71 -11.05
N LYS A 634 -12.13 27.72 -10.03
CA LYS A 634 -12.58 28.90 -9.32
C LYS A 634 -12.25 28.80 -7.85
N VAL A 635 -11.89 29.95 -7.25
CA VAL A 635 -11.66 30.04 -5.81
C VAL A 635 -12.60 31.07 -5.21
N PHE A 636 -13.28 30.63 -4.16
CA PHE A 636 -14.27 31.40 -3.44
C PHE A 636 -13.79 31.69 -2.02
N GLU A 637 -13.91 32.92 -1.57
CA GLU A 637 -13.63 33.34 -0.20
C GLU A 637 -14.92 33.36 0.62
N LEU A 638 -14.89 32.72 1.79
CA LEU A 638 -15.94 32.71 2.81
C LEU A 638 -15.60 33.70 3.92
N SER A 639 -16.61 34.42 4.42
CA SER A 639 -16.48 35.27 5.59
C SER A 639 -16.63 34.46 6.90
N GLY A 640 -16.09 35.01 8.00
CA GLY A 640 -16.31 34.52 9.36
C GLY A 640 -15.47 33.33 9.80
N ALA A 641 -14.44 32.92 9.03
CA ALA A 641 -13.48 31.91 9.48
C ALA A 641 -12.78 32.34 10.77
N LEU A 642 -12.74 31.46 11.79
CA LEU A 642 -12.06 31.72 13.04
C LEU A 642 -10.54 31.62 12.88
N PRO A 643 -9.76 32.28 13.73
CA PRO A 643 -8.31 32.15 13.71
C PRO A 643 -7.86 30.75 14.16
N ARG A 644 -6.59 30.40 13.93
CA ARG A 644 -6.02 29.10 14.29
C ARG A 644 -6.18 28.78 15.78
N ALA A 645 -6.01 29.79 16.63
CA ALA A 645 -6.34 29.68 18.05
C ALA A 645 -7.17 30.89 18.51
N PHE A 646 -8.10 30.64 19.43
CA PHE A 646 -8.98 31.65 19.99
C PHE A 646 -9.42 31.26 21.40
N VAL A 647 -9.96 32.27 22.13
CA VAL A 647 -10.57 32.09 23.44
C VAL A 647 -12.10 32.19 23.28
N PRO A 648 -12.87 31.14 23.55
CA PRO A 648 -14.32 31.24 23.63
C PRO A 648 -14.72 32.05 24.88
N ALA A 649 -15.80 32.80 24.77
CA ALA A 649 -16.33 33.52 25.91
C ALA A 649 -16.83 32.63 27.04
N THR A 650 -17.21 31.41 26.72
CA THR A 650 -17.72 30.42 27.69
C THR A 650 -17.50 29.00 27.19
N TRP A 651 -17.67 28.01 28.09
CA TRP A 651 -17.72 26.59 27.72
C TRP A 651 -18.87 25.89 28.38
N GLU A 652 -19.31 24.79 27.79
CA GLU A 652 -20.39 23.93 28.27
C GLU A 652 -19.85 22.50 28.40
N ILE A 653 -20.06 21.88 29.55
CA ILE A 653 -19.70 20.48 29.80
C ILE A 653 -20.92 19.61 29.48
N VAL A 654 -20.75 18.66 28.57
CA VAL A 654 -21.82 17.74 28.13
C VAL A 654 -21.45 16.30 28.47
N PRO A 655 -22.43 15.39 28.66
CA PRO A 655 -22.14 14.04 29.15
C PRO A 655 -21.32 13.18 28.19
N ASP A 656 -21.53 13.28 26.88
CA ASP A 656 -20.96 12.38 25.88
C ASP A 656 -20.76 13.04 24.53
N SER A 657 -20.11 12.30 23.62
CA SER A 657 -19.80 12.73 22.25
C SER A 657 -21.04 12.97 21.37
N GLU A 658 -22.10 12.20 21.56
CA GLU A 658 -23.35 12.37 20.79
C GLU A 658 -24.01 13.70 21.15
N THR A 659 -24.11 13.99 22.44
CA THR A 659 -24.64 15.28 22.95
C THR A 659 -23.76 16.44 22.48
N ALA A 660 -22.42 16.27 22.46
CA ALA A 660 -21.51 17.29 21.96
C ALA A 660 -21.78 17.61 20.47
N LEU A 661 -21.88 16.60 19.61
CA LEU A 661 -22.15 16.79 18.18
C LEU A 661 -23.55 17.43 17.94
N ASN A 662 -24.57 16.98 18.68
CA ASN A 662 -25.90 17.56 18.59
C ASN A 662 -25.89 19.03 19.00
N ARG A 663 -25.17 19.39 20.07
CA ARG A 663 -25.06 20.76 20.55
C ARG A 663 -24.27 21.66 19.56
N LEU A 664 -23.16 21.18 19.01
CA LEU A 664 -22.37 21.88 18.01
C LEU A 664 -23.16 22.17 16.73
N THR A 665 -23.99 21.23 16.29
CA THR A 665 -24.79 21.37 15.06
C THR A 665 -26.12 22.12 15.28
N ALA A 666 -26.49 22.38 16.55
CA ALA A 666 -27.76 23.08 16.89
C ALA A 666 -27.80 24.50 16.31
N PRO A 667 -28.92 25.01 15.78
CA PRO A 667 -28.99 26.30 15.09
C PRO A 667 -28.59 27.53 15.92
N ASP A 668 -28.73 27.47 17.24
CA ASP A 668 -28.37 28.52 18.20
C ASP A 668 -26.92 28.50 18.67
N PHE A 669 -26.10 27.49 18.30
CA PHE A 669 -24.72 27.39 18.73
C PHE A 669 -23.83 28.41 17.99
N ASP A 670 -23.17 29.28 18.74
CA ASP A 670 -22.15 30.18 18.22
C ASP A 670 -20.74 29.61 18.51
N PRO A 671 -20.01 29.13 17.49
CA PRO A 671 -18.69 28.54 17.69
C PRO A 671 -17.61 29.53 18.12
N SER A 672 -17.81 30.85 17.94
CA SER A 672 -16.89 31.89 18.37
C SER A 672 -17.05 32.22 19.86
N ALA A 673 -18.27 32.08 20.36
CA ALA A 673 -18.61 32.45 21.74
C ALA A 673 -18.53 31.27 22.72
N LYS A 674 -18.79 30.05 22.27
CA LYS A 674 -18.94 28.89 23.17
C LYS A 674 -18.12 27.69 22.69
N ALA A 675 -17.42 27.03 23.63
CA ALA A 675 -16.77 25.74 23.44
C ALA A 675 -17.56 24.61 24.12
N ILE A 676 -17.49 23.40 23.58
CA ILE A 676 -18.12 22.21 24.13
C ILE A 676 -17.04 21.23 24.61
N VAL A 677 -17.12 20.78 25.84
CA VAL A 677 -16.22 19.77 26.46
C VAL A 677 -17.06 18.58 26.90
N THR A 678 -16.66 17.35 26.54
CA THR A 678 -17.33 16.16 27.08
C THR A 678 -16.83 15.85 28.50
N ALA A 679 -17.72 15.37 29.38
CA ALA A 679 -17.38 15.07 30.76
C ALA A 679 -16.21 14.06 30.89
N GLY A 680 -16.15 13.08 29.96
CA GLY A 680 -15.07 12.09 29.90
C GLY A 680 -13.71 12.63 29.43
N ASP A 681 -13.69 13.79 28.76
CA ASP A 681 -12.47 14.42 28.23
C ASP A 681 -12.02 15.62 29.10
N ARG A 682 -12.83 16.02 30.07
CA ARG A 682 -12.58 17.16 30.96
C ARG A 682 -11.38 16.87 31.86
N PRO A 683 -10.30 17.70 31.86
CA PRO A 683 -9.27 17.63 32.88
C PRO A 683 -9.79 18.13 34.22
N GLU A 684 -9.29 17.60 35.32
CA GLU A 684 -9.67 18.03 36.68
C GLU A 684 -9.42 19.50 36.91
N SER A 685 -8.42 20.06 36.24
CA SER A 685 -8.05 21.49 36.32
C SER A 685 -9.06 22.43 35.67
N LEU A 686 -9.92 21.96 34.74
CA LEU A 686 -10.92 22.81 34.08
C LEU A 686 -12.09 23.08 35.04
N PRO A 687 -12.38 24.34 35.39
CA PRO A 687 -13.53 24.67 36.22
C PRO A 687 -14.86 24.19 35.60
N GLU A 688 -15.81 23.82 36.46
CA GLU A 688 -17.11 23.36 36.02
C GLU A 688 -17.94 24.48 35.37
N HIS A 689 -17.74 25.71 35.86
CA HIS A 689 -18.34 26.90 35.30
C HIS A 689 -17.24 27.85 34.79
N PRO A 690 -17.44 28.43 33.59
CA PRO A 690 -16.51 29.41 33.08
C PRO A 690 -16.46 30.65 33.99
N PRO A 691 -15.32 31.34 34.04
CA PRO A 691 -15.22 32.62 34.76
C PRO A 691 -16.15 33.68 34.13
N THR A 692 -16.62 34.61 34.96
CA THR A 692 -17.67 35.56 34.59
C THR A 692 -17.22 36.61 33.56
N VAL A 693 -15.91 36.83 33.43
CA VAL A 693 -15.31 37.79 32.49
C VAL A 693 -13.99 37.25 31.96
N VAL A 694 -13.91 36.94 30.70
CA VAL A 694 -12.64 36.60 30.03
C VAL A 694 -12.01 37.91 29.51
N THR A 695 -11.02 38.43 30.22
CA THR A 695 -10.22 39.58 29.77
C THR A 695 -8.81 39.07 29.36
N GLY A 696 -8.51 39.03 28.06
CA GLY A 696 -7.18 38.71 27.58
C GLY A 696 -7.07 38.79 26.07
N GLY A 697 -6.02 39.40 25.60
CA GLY A 697 -5.63 39.33 24.18
C GLY A 697 -4.84 38.05 23.92
N ILE A 698 -5.16 37.36 22.83
CA ILE A 698 -4.30 36.27 22.32
C ILE A 698 -3.53 36.84 21.15
N ASP A 699 -2.21 36.86 21.30
CA ASP A 699 -1.31 37.07 20.19
C ASP A 699 -0.74 35.72 19.77
N ILE A 700 -1.10 35.26 18.56
CA ILE A 700 -0.54 34.04 17.97
C ILE A 700 0.53 34.52 17.01
N SER A 701 1.78 34.52 17.47
CA SER A 701 2.89 34.65 16.56
C SER A 701 3.04 33.30 15.80
N ALA A 702 2.59 33.31 14.57
CA ALA A 702 2.86 32.21 13.65
C ALA A 702 4.35 32.14 13.39
N VAL A 703 5.09 31.37 14.20
CA VAL A 703 6.41 30.91 13.79
C VAL A 703 6.14 29.86 12.71
N PRO A 704 6.79 29.92 11.54
CA PRO A 704 6.51 29.00 10.42
C PRO A 704 7.02 27.58 10.64
N ASP A 705 7.18 27.11 11.86
CA ASP A 705 7.38 25.71 12.16
C ASP A 705 6.00 25.01 12.24
N TYR A 706 5.59 24.42 11.14
CA TYR A 706 4.29 23.76 10.99
C TYR A 706 4.05 22.64 12.01
N ASN A 707 5.13 22.05 12.54
CA ASN A 707 5.09 20.97 13.52
C ASN A 707 5.07 21.47 14.97
N ARG A 708 5.36 22.76 15.21
CA ARG A 708 5.49 23.34 16.56
C ARG A 708 4.92 24.76 16.63
N PRO A 709 3.61 24.94 16.39
CA PRO A 709 3.03 26.27 16.48
C PRO A 709 3.22 26.84 17.90
N THR A 710 3.80 28.02 17.98
CA THR A 710 4.00 28.74 19.23
C THR A 710 2.83 29.70 19.48
N ILE A 711 2.22 29.59 20.65
CA ILE A 711 1.08 30.41 21.06
C ILE A 711 1.50 31.27 22.26
N ARG A 712 1.25 32.58 22.15
CA ARG A 712 1.39 33.52 23.25
C ARG A 712 0.03 34.04 23.67
N CYS A 713 -0.21 34.12 24.96
CA CYS A 713 -1.47 34.64 25.50
C CYS A 713 -1.26 35.32 26.86
N THR A 714 -2.15 36.26 27.19
CA THR A 714 -2.24 36.85 28.52
C THR A 714 -3.67 36.59 29.01
N ALA A 715 -3.80 35.94 30.15
CA ALA A 715 -5.06 35.59 30.77
C ALA A 715 -5.19 36.23 32.16
N GLY A 716 -6.32 36.87 32.46
CA GLY A 716 -6.62 37.39 33.79
C GLY A 716 -7.05 36.31 34.79
N GLU A 717 -7.61 35.21 34.30
CA GLU A 717 -8.16 34.08 35.04
C GLU A 717 -7.84 32.77 34.29
N PRO A 718 -8.06 31.60 34.86
CA PRO A 718 -7.92 30.35 34.12
C PRO A 718 -8.74 30.35 32.86
N THR A 719 -8.08 30.18 31.72
CA THR A 719 -8.65 30.45 30.40
C THR A 719 -8.47 29.19 29.51
N LEU A 720 -9.56 28.81 28.82
CA LEU A 720 -9.51 27.77 27.78
C LEU A 720 -9.13 28.40 26.44
N ILE A 721 -8.07 27.87 25.82
CA ILE A 721 -7.67 28.24 24.47
C ILE A 721 -8.09 27.07 23.55
N VAL A 722 -8.81 27.39 22.49
CA VAL A 722 -9.19 26.44 21.44
C VAL A 722 -8.24 26.59 20.26
N VAL A 723 -7.56 25.51 19.88
CA VAL A 723 -6.74 25.45 18.65
C VAL A 723 -7.48 24.58 17.63
N THR A 724 -7.66 25.11 16.44
CA THR A 724 -8.56 24.54 15.41
C THR A 724 -7.94 23.35 14.66
N ASP A 725 -6.81 22.83 15.14
CA ASP A 725 -6.18 21.62 14.63
C ASP A 725 -6.80 20.37 15.26
N SER A 726 -6.75 19.24 14.52
CA SER A 726 -7.33 17.97 14.94
C SER A 726 -6.64 17.42 16.19
N TYR A 727 -7.43 17.11 17.22
CA TYR A 727 -6.91 16.48 18.44
C TYR A 727 -6.55 15.01 18.21
N ARG A 728 -5.39 14.62 18.71
CA ARG A 728 -4.92 13.24 18.87
C ARG A 728 -4.19 13.10 20.20
N ARG A 729 -4.17 11.92 20.78
CA ARG A 729 -3.25 11.62 21.88
C ARG A 729 -1.82 11.84 21.43
N GLY A 730 -1.00 12.37 22.33
CA GLY A 730 0.38 12.73 22.00
C GLY A 730 0.60 14.23 21.74
N TRP A 731 -0.45 15.04 21.60
CA TRP A 731 -0.29 16.48 21.66
C TRP A 731 0.13 16.94 23.06
N ARG A 732 1.15 17.78 23.11
CA ARG A 732 1.66 18.44 24.34
C ARG A 732 1.79 19.93 24.10
N ALA A 733 1.39 20.71 25.10
CA ALA A 733 1.65 22.15 25.14
C ALA A 733 2.74 22.38 26.21
N VAL A 734 3.89 22.90 25.80
CA VAL A 734 5.07 23.05 26.66
C VAL A 734 5.66 24.44 26.51
N ASP A 735 5.90 25.12 27.61
CA ASP A 735 6.65 26.38 27.63
C ASP A 735 8.10 26.07 27.20
N PRO A 736 8.61 26.72 26.14
CA PRO A 736 9.95 26.42 25.62
C PRO A 736 11.08 26.84 26.55
N ASP A 737 10.85 27.84 27.39
CA ASP A 737 11.86 28.45 28.26
C ASP A 737 11.91 27.76 29.63
N THR A 738 10.75 27.41 30.18
CA THR A 738 10.64 26.82 31.53
C THR A 738 10.42 25.32 31.56
N GLY A 739 10.00 24.72 30.44
CA GLY A 739 9.60 23.32 30.35
C GLY A 739 8.26 23.02 31.02
N LYS A 740 7.49 24.01 31.46
CA LYS A 740 6.18 23.82 32.06
C LYS A 740 5.22 23.24 31.06
N ALA A 741 4.56 22.13 31.42
CA ALA A 741 3.49 21.54 30.64
C ALA A 741 2.12 22.12 31.01
N TYR A 742 1.24 22.22 30.01
CA TYR A 742 -0.16 22.63 30.13
C TYR A 742 -1.06 21.44 29.80
N ASP A 743 -2.27 21.44 30.37
CA ASP A 743 -3.28 20.42 30.08
C ASP A 743 -3.78 20.57 28.64
N VAL A 744 -3.69 19.48 27.87
CA VAL A 744 -4.17 19.38 26.48
C VAL A 744 -5.24 18.29 26.41
N PHE A 745 -6.42 18.66 25.91
CA PHE A 745 -7.58 17.78 25.85
C PHE A 745 -8.47 18.10 24.65
N PRO A 746 -9.34 17.17 24.22
CA PRO A 746 -10.25 17.44 23.12
C PRO A 746 -11.36 18.43 23.52
N VAL A 747 -11.57 19.42 22.66
CA VAL A 747 -12.65 20.41 22.76
C VAL A 747 -13.43 20.46 21.45
N ASN A 748 -14.68 20.88 21.51
CA ASN A 748 -15.57 20.87 20.34
C ASN A 748 -15.53 19.53 19.61
N HIS A 749 -15.53 18.45 20.39
CA HIS A 749 -15.47 17.05 19.98
C HIS A 749 -14.11 16.62 19.38
N ALA A 750 -13.51 17.42 18.50
CA ALA A 750 -12.39 17.01 17.66
C ALA A 750 -11.17 17.94 17.66
N LEU A 751 -11.24 19.09 18.32
CA LEU A 751 -10.21 20.11 18.28
C LEU A 751 -9.34 20.09 19.56
N ILE A 752 -8.23 20.82 19.54
CA ILE A 752 -7.31 20.87 20.68
C ILE A 752 -7.74 21.97 21.65
N GLY A 753 -7.96 21.63 22.91
CA GLY A 753 -8.10 22.55 24.02
C GLY A 753 -6.82 22.62 24.84
N VAL A 754 -6.42 23.83 25.25
CA VAL A 754 -5.31 24.07 26.16
C VAL A 754 -5.77 24.95 27.30
N LEU A 755 -5.58 24.50 28.55
CA LEU A 755 -5.94 25.30 29.74
C LEU A 755 -4.71 26.04 30.25
N VAL A 756 -4.83 27.34 30.36
CA VAL A 756 -3.79 28.24 30.97
C VAL A 756 -4.31 28.87 32.26
N SER A 757 -3.43 29.03 33.25
CA SER A 757 -3.72 29.80 34.47
C SER A 757 -3.73 31.30 34.20
N ALA A 758 -4.08 32.13 35.20
CA ALA A 758 -3.86 33.58 35.12
C ALA A 758 -2.39 33.90 34.91
N GLY A 759 -2.09 34.88 34.05
CA GLY A 759 -0.73 35.32 33.74
C GLY A 759 -0.46 35.40 32.24
N THR A 760 0.78 35.74 31.91
CA THR A 760 1.28 35.68 30.51
C THR A 760 1.96 34.34 30.28
N HIS A 761 1.57 33.67 29.20
CA HIS A 761 2.03 32.35 28.85
C HIS A 761 2.55 32.33 27.41
N THR A 762 3.64 31.58 27.19
CA THR A 762 4.11 31.18 25.88
C THR A 762 4.25 29.67 25.89
N PHE A 763 3.66 28.99 24.92
CA PHE A 763 3.83 27.55 24.80
C PHE A 763 3.87 27.10 23.33
N GLU A 764 4.61 26.04 23.11
CA GLU A 764 4.65 25.32 21.84
C GLU A 764 3.74 24.10 21.91
N LEU A 765 2.95 23.90 20.87
CA LEU A 765 2.26 22.65 20.66
C LEU A 765 3.17 21.68 19.92
N ARG A 766 3.40 20.52 20.50
CA ARG A 766 4.25 19.45 19.94
C ARG A 766 3.47 18.15 19.88
N TYR A 767 3.51 17.49 18.72
CA TYR A 767 2.98 16.13 18.60
C TYR A 767 4.07 15.11 18.93
N GLU A 768 4.03 14.54 20.12
CA GLU A 768 5.03 13.64 20.68
C GLU A 768 4.34 12.41 21.30
N PRO A 769 3.88 11.44 20.47
CA PRO A 769 3.20 10.25 21.01
C PRO A 769 4.16 9.41 21.84
N GLU A 770 3.71 8.95 23.02
CA GLU A 770 4.54 8.15 23.95
C GLU A 770 4.97 6.81 23.35
N SER A 771 4.16 6.27 22.45
CA SER A 771 4.45 5.09 21.68
C SER A 771 5.71 5.22 20.81
N LEU A 772 6.06 6.42 20.34
CA LEU A 772 7.30 6.67 19.58
C LEU A 772 8.53 6.43 20.45
N ALA A 773 8.58 7.02 21.64
CA ALA A 773 9.70 6.83 22.57
C ALA A 773 9.84 5.38 22.98
N THR A 774 8.74 4.71 23.27
CA THR A 774 8.71 3.29 23.60
C THR A 774 9.16 2.44 22.42
N GLY A 775 8.67 2.72 21.21
CA GLY A 775 9.07 2.05 19.97
C GLY A 775 10.56 2.21 19.67
N ALA A 776 11.10 3.41 19.83
CA ALA A 776 12.53 3.68 19.65
C ALA A 776 13.40 2.87 20.65
N LYS A 777 13.01 2.79 21.93
CA LYS A 777 13.70 1.97 22.94
C LYS A 777 13.68 0.48 22.56
N VAL A 778 12.51 -0.05 22.16
CA VAL A 778 12.36 -1.45 21.75
C VAL A 778 13.20 -1.74 20.51
N SER A 779 13.14 -0.88 19.48
CA SER A 779 13.90 -1.04 18.24
C SER A 779 15.40 -1.02 18.50
N SER A 780 15.89 -0.06 19.30
CA SER A 780 17.30 0.05 19.67
C SER A 780 17.79 -1.14 20.49
N ALA A 781 17.02 -1.57 21.50
CA ALA A 781 17.37 -2.74 22.29
C ALA A 781 17.42 -4.02 21.45
N THR A 782 16.46 -4.18 20.53
CA THR A 782 16.42 -5.33 19.59
C THR A 782 17.62 -5.31 18.64
N ALA A 783 17.97 -4.15 18.10
CA ALA A 783 19.15 -3.99 17.21
C ALA A 783 20.45 -4.34 17.96
N VAL A 784 20.64 -3.81 19.17
CA VAL A 784 21.81 -4.12 20.01
C VAL A 784 21.90 -5.62 20.32
N ALA A 785 20.78 -6.23 20.71
CA ALA A 785 20.74 -7.68 20.98
C ALA A 785 21.13 -8.52 19.75
N LEU A 786 20.67 -8.13 18.55
CA LEU A 786 21.08 -8.80 17.31
C LEU A 786 22.56 -8.63 16.98
N ILE A 787 23.11 -7.43 17.15
CA ILE A 787 24.54 -7.15 16.94
C ILE A 787 25.38 -8.02 17.89
N VAL A 788 25.04 -8.06 19.18
CA VAL A 788 25.71 -8.90 20.16
C VAL A 788 25.63 -10.39 19.78
N LEU A 789 24.46 -10.86 19.36
CA LEU A 789 24.27 -12.25 18.91
C LEU A 789 25.20 -12.59 17.73
N LEU A 790 25.30 -11.70 16.75
CA LEU A 790 26.19 -11.88 15.60
C LEU A 790 27.67 -11.88 16.00
N ILE A 791 28.09 -10.97 16.86
CA ILE A 791 29.46 -10.90 17.38
C ILE A 791 29.83 -12.19 18.10
N VAL A 792 28.97 -12.65 19.02
CA VAL A 792 29.20 -13.92 19.76
C VAL A 792 29.30 -15.11 18.78
N GLN A 793 28.46 -15.13 17.75
CA GLN A 793 28.52 -16.20 16.75
C GLN A 793 29.84 -16.16 15.94
N LEU A 794 30.31 -14.97 15.55
CA LEU A 794 31.59 -14.80 14.84
C LEU A 794 32.77 -15.28 15.70
N PHE A 795 32.80 -14.90 16.97
CA PHE A 795 33.83 -15.37 17.91
C PHE A 795 33.81 -16.89 18.09
N ARG A 796 32.62 -17.51 18.24
CA ARG A 796 32.49 -18.97 18.34
C ARG A 796 32.96 -19.67 17.06
N ARG A 797 32.66 -19.11 15.88
CA ARG A 797 33.15 -19.65 14.60
C ARG A 797 34.70 -19.54 14.48
N HIS A 798 35.25 -18.39 14.84
CA HIS A 798 36.68 -18.16 14.82
C HIS A 798 37.43 -19.14 15.75
N ARG A 799 36.98 -19.28 17.01
CA ARG A 799 37.56 -20.25 17.96
C ARG A 799 37.51 -21.70 17.45
N ARG A 800 36.40 -22.12 16.86
CA ARG A 800 36.27 -23.46 16.25
C ARG A 800 37.17 -23.66 15.05
N ARG A 801 37.46 -22.62 14.28
CA ARG A 801 38.40 -22.67 13.15
C ARG A 801 39.84 -22.82 13.63
N VAL A 802 40.25 -21.99 14.57
CA VAL A 802 41.58 -22.05 15.20
C VAL A 802 41.81 -23.41 15.87
N ALA A 803 40.82 -23.93 16.61
CA ALA A 803 40.92 -25.24 17.25
C ALA A 803 41.05 -26.42 16.23
N ARG A 804 40.48 -26.30 15.04
CA ARG A 804 40.64 -27.28 13.95
C ARG A 804 41.98 -27.17 13.26
N GLU A 805 42.45 -25.96 12.99
CA GLU A 805 43.75 -25.72 12.39
C GLU A 805 44.91 -26.15 13.34
N GLY A 806 44.79 -25.98 14.65
CA GLY A 806 45.74 -26.45 15.65
C GLY A 806 45.66 -27.96 15.97
N SER A 807 44.61 -28.67 15.53
CA SER A 807 44.55 -30.15 15.65
C SER A 807 45.05 -30.90 14.43
N THR A 808 45.39 -30.20 13.34
CA THR A 808 45.95 -30.74 12.10
C THR A 808 47.45 -30.39 11.94
N ALA A 809 48.03 -29.59 12.84
CA ALA A 809 49.45 -29.40 13.03
C ALA A 809 49.92 -30.29 14.18
#